data_a26ed01e5fbe5138b01ce76c0bdea652
#
_entry.id   a26ed01e5fbe5138b01ce76c0bdea652
#
_cell.length_a   1.000
_cell.length_b   1.000
_cell.length_c   1.000
_cell.angle_alpha   90.00
_cell.angle_beta   90.00
_cell.angle_gamma   90.00
#
_symmetry.space_group_name_H-M   'P 1'
#
loop_
_entity.id
_entity.type
_entity.pdbx_description
1 polymer ?
#
loop_
_entity_poly.entity_id
_entity_poly.type
_entity_poly.pdbx_seq_one_letter_code
_entity_poly.pdbx_strand_id
1 'polypeptide(L)'
;MVAQIRPVSRTVIALTMGCLTGFSTVYAAAEQDLGQVLVTAESETSPALPETSSLGTQSNRVSREQIENQAATDINHALTLIPGVMTRSQTMMGGQTSHGIYVRGRGASHPGSDVAIYFDGVPRAGAIYGQTLFDGISLGSVEAIEVFKSPQPANFGSGYAAVNMEPRKIKRAGQEAEISVAGGSHETVNEEVFAGYKNDRFDVSAVQNWASTAGHVNHSRAQQQNYYLNTGWQLTPNEEVRFLANRTLGQTLQPDKKGGARSVDRYDTDTTFFTLTLNSRRESSEGFLKTYYNDTQYDLLGEKNGTADSRQSMKLYGVRGKYSWSFAEATHLTVGMDLDRTETTNRQRTRASGATTYWDFPTMTLFSPYASVSHDWQVGDVVVTPSVGLRSYTHSEFKDVVAPQAGLVVSSGLWRWNANYARGVNYPTPVALQGLVVRGRPHSSQAWASLKPEVVDHYETGIGLMADADNAVNLTAFYDRGRDRFRVNMSSNVPPTWNDPVGRYKVAGLEASIQKSFGSDVKTFAAVTYMNVRATDSAGKLSKHLAYSPKWLIQGGATWNITHAWKLYADAMYVSDLWSGTNFRPTGFGYGTPTKLKDFLLVNMKLSRTFEPPQGLPKNAELFVAVNNLLDREYAWDAGYPMPGITAFAGVKFGF
;
A
#
# COMPACT_ATOMS: atom_id res chain seq x y z
N MET A 1 -12.62 16.59 -31.43
CA MET A 1 -12.82 17.71 -30.52
C MET A 1 -11.84 17.50 -29.38
N VAL A 2 -10.69 18.15 -29.42
CA VAL A 2 -9.61 18.01 -28.45
C VAL A 2 -10.08 18.67 -27.15
N ALA A 3 -10.32 17.87 -26.10
CA ALA A 3 -10.64 18.42 -24.78
C ALA A 3 -9.39 19.16 -24.26
N GLN A 4 -9.44 20.48 -24.26
CA GLN A 4 -8.43 21.31 -23.63
C GLN A 4 -8.42 21.04 -22.12
N ILE A 5 -7.32 20.46 -21.67
CA ILE A 5 -6.97 20.40 -20.26
C ILE A 5 -6.60 21.84 -19.85
N ARG A 6 -7.38 22.46 -18.98
CA ARG A 6 -7.03 23.77 -18.43
C ARG A 6 -5.77 23.62 -17.60
N PRO A 7 -4.70 24.39 -17.86
CA PRO A 7 -3.54 24.39 -16.99
C PRO A 7 -3.96 25.01 -15.65
N VAL A 8 -3.79 24.26 -14.56
CA VAL A 8 -3.83 24.83 -13.22
C VAL A 8 -2.60 25.71 -13.08
N SER A 9 -2.79 26.95 -12.72
CA SER A 9 -1.82 28.05 -12.81
C SER A 9 -0.49 27.72 -12.11
N ARG A 10 0.61 28.05 -12.78
CA ARG A 10 2.02 27.90 -12.34
C ARG A 10 2.44 28.85 -11.18
N THR A 11 1.51 29.42 -10.44
CA THR A 11 1.78 30.58 -9.54
C THR A 11 2.26 30.18 -8.13
N VAL A 12 2.55 28.92 -7.82
CA VAL A 12 2.88 28.48 -6.43
C VAL A 12 4.38 28.37 -6.16
N ILE A 13 5.27 28.47 -7.15
CA ILE A 13 6.72 28.30 -6.95
C ILE A 13 7.39 29.49 -6.20
N ALA A 14 6.71 30.61 -6.08
CA ALA A 14 7.32 31.84 -5.52
C ALA A 14 7.19 32.01 -3.99
N LEU A 15 6.43 31.18 -3.27
CA LEU A 15 6.14 31.41 -1.83
C LEU A 15 7.03 30.63 -0.85
N THR A 16 7.84 29.68 -1.28
CA THR A 16 8.66 28.85 -0.37
C THR A 16 10.10 29.36 -0.16
N MET A 17 10.55 30.35 -0.90
CA MET A 17 11.92 30.87 -0.77
C MET A 17 12.10 32.01 0.25
N GLY A 18 11.03 32.53 0.84
CA GLY A 18 11.07 33.76 1.65
C GLY A 18 11.34 33.60 3.15
N CYS A 19 11.39 32.40 3.72
CA CYS A 19 11.43 32.20 5.18
C CYS A 19 12.75 31.62 5.75
N LEU A 20 13.83 31.53 4.98
CA LEU A 20 15.04 30.81 5.40
C LEU A 20 16.24 31.70 5.82
N THR A 21 16.03 32.97 6.13
CA THR A 21 17.13 33.81 6.63
C THR A 21 16.91 34.21 8.08
N GLY A 22 17.64 33.58 8.98
CA GLY A 22 17.91 34.10 10.31
C GLY A 22 17.61 33.19 11.48
N PHE A 23 18.46 32.18 11.77
CA PHE A 23 18.65 31.64 13.11
C PHE A 23 20.07 31.14 13.34
N SER A 24 20.63 31.58 14.47
CA SER A 24 22.00 31.33 14.89
C SER A 24 22.16 29.96 15.55
N THR A 25 23.33 29.39 15.38
CA THR A 25 23.78 28.08 15.86
C THR A 25 23.79 27.92 17.38
N VAL A 26 23.22 26.84 17.89
CA VAL A 26 23.44 26.30 19.24
C VAL A 26 23.82 24.82 19.13
N TYR A 27 24.84 24.43 19.87
CA TYR A 27 25.45 23.09 19.89
C TYR A 27 24.50 21.98 20.37
N ALA A 28 24.53 20.84 19.68
CA ALA A 28 23.74 19.66 19.97
C ALA A 28 24.50 18.64 20.86
N ALA A 29 23.81 18.10 21.85
CA ALA A 29 24.21 16.89 22.54
C ALA A 29 23.60 15.67 21.84
N ALA A 30 24.36 14.57 21.76
CA ALA A 30 23.93 13.36 21.10
C ALA A 30 22.79 12.67 21.87
N GLU A 31 21.65 12.47 21.23
CA GLU A 31 20.50 11.76 21.75
C GLU A 31 20.50 10.32 21.19
N GLN A 32 20.43 9.34 22.09
CA GLN A 32 20.17 7.94 21.72
C GLN A 32 18.68 7.80 21.36
N ASP A 33 18.40 7.50 20.11
CA ASP A 33 17.07 7.19 19.62
C ASP A 33 16.67 5.79 20.12
N LEU A 34 15.83 5.75 21.17
CA LEU A 34 15.23 4.51 21.66
C LEU A 34 14.01 4.21 20.78
N GLY A 35 14.22 3.31 19.83
CA GLY A 35 13.30 2.95 18.76
C GLY A 35 11.89 2.60 19.20
N GLN A 36 10.95 2.86 18.30
CA GLN A 36 9.62 2.26 18.34
C GLN A 36 9.76 0.75 18.52
N VAL A 37 8.96 0.14 19.42
CA VAL A 37 8.74 -1.31 19.40
C VAL A 37 7.88 -1.64 18.19
N LEU A 38 8.44 -1.41 17.09
CA LEU A 38 8.35 -2.02 15.80
C LEU A 38 9.57 -1.50 15.04
N VAL A 39 10.55 -2.40 14.94
CA VAL A 39 11.78 -2.20 14.22
C VAL A 39 12.83 -1.35 14.95
N THR A 40 13.57 -1.97 15.82
CA THR A 40 15.03 -2.09 15.71
C THR A 40 15.61 -1.29 14.58
N ALA A 41 16.64 -0.53 14.92
CA ALA A 41 17.68 -0.01 14.04
C ALA A 41 17.34 0.00 12.53
N GLU A 42 17.58 1.11 11.88
CA GLU A 42 17.61 1.22 10.42
C GLU A 42 18.53 0.14 9.82
N SER A 43 18.07 -1.11 9.88
CA SER A 43 18.69 -2.18 9.12
C SER A 43 18.31 -1.93 7.67
N GLU A 44 19.28 -1.70 6.82
CA GLU A 44 19.14 -1.71 5.37
C GLU A 44 18.77 -3.11 4.87
N THR A 45 17.74 -3.72 5.48
CA THR A 45 17.25 -5.02 5.08
C THR A 45 16.61 -4.91 3.70
N SER A 46 16.85 -5.90 2.87
CA SER A 46 16.27 -5.96 1.54
C SER A 46 14.74 -6.13 1.63
N PRO A 47 13.98 -5.62 0.66
CA PRO A 47 12.53 -5.81 0.61
C PRO A 47 12.11 -7.29 0.56
N ALA A 48 13.02 -8.19 0.23
CA ALA A 48 12.77 -9.62 0.13
C ALA A 48 12.79 -10.35 1.48
N LEU A 49 13.54 -9.87 2.48
CA LEU A 49 13.61 -10.52 3.79
C LEU A 49 12.44 -10.09 4.68
N PRO A 50 11.69 -11.03 5.26
CA PRO A 50 10.66 -10.69 6.22
C PRO A 50 11.24 -10.45 7.62
N GLU A 51 10.62 -9.52 8.33
CA GLU A 51 10.76 -9.34 9.76
C GLU A 51 9.67 -10.12 10.50
N THR A 52 10.02 -10.73 11.63
CA THR A 52 9.08 -11.53 12.44
C THR A 52 8.76 -10.81 13.74
N SER A 53 7.48 -10.52 13.97
CA SER A 53 6.99 -9.91 15.22
C SER A 53 6.92 -10.92 16.38
N SER A 54 6.76 -10.44 17.60
CA SER A 54 6.48 -11.28 18.78
C SER A 54 5.18 -12.08 18.68
N LEU A 55 4.27 -11.69 17.79
CA LEU A 55 3.03 -12.41 17.47
C LEU A 55 3.24 -13.53 16.42
N GLY A 56 4.48 -13.75 15.98
CA GLY A 56 4.84 -14.75 14.98
C GLY A 56 4.45 -14.38 13.54
N THR A 57 3.94 -13.17 13.31
CA THR A 57 3.59 -12.67 11.98
C THR A 57 4.81 -12.11 11.27
N GLN A 58 4.81 -12.20 9.94
CA GLN A 58 5.88 -11.67 9.10
C GLN A 58 5.43 -10.44 8.33
N SER A 59 6.30 -9.44 8.24
CA SER A 59 6.17 -8.27 7.36
C SER A 59 7.43 -8.07 6.53
N ASN A 60 7.29 -7.43 5.38
CA ASN A 60 8.40 -6.97 4.55
C ASN A 60 8.38 -5.45 4.50
N ARG A 61 9.56 -4.84 4.45
CA ARG A 61 9.74 -3.39 4.43
C ARG A 61 10.44 -2.93 3.15
N VAL A 62 9.92 -1.89 2.53
CA VAL A 62 10.57 -1.14 1.44
C VAL A 62 10.97 0.21 1.99
N SER A 63 12.26 0.46 2.13
CA SER A 63 12.78 1.73 2.63
C SER A 63 12.73 2.85 1.58
N ARG A 64 12.92 4.10 1.99
CA ARG A 64 13.06 5.24 1.08
C ARG A 64 14.21 5.01 0.09
N GLU A 65 15.34 4.51 0.56
CA GLU A 65 16.47 4.18 -0.32
C GLU A 65 16.10 3.15 -1.39
N GLN A 66 15.36 2.11 -1.01
CA GLN A 66 14.89 1.11 -1.97
C GLN A 66 13.92 1.69 -3.01
N ILE A 67 12.99 2.57 -2.60
CA ILE A 67 12.10 3.31 -3.51
C ILE A 67 12.91 4.13 -4.51
N GLU A 68 13.95 4.82 -4.05
CA GLU A 68 14.84 5.63 -4.88
C GLU A 68 15.74 4.79 -5.80
N ASN A 69 16.28 3.67 -5.30
CA ASN A 69 17.08 2.74 -6.09
C ASN A 69 16.27 2.16 -7.25
N GLN A 70 15.01 1.78 -7.04
CA GLN A 70 14.10 1.35 -8.10
C GLN A 70 13.71 2.48 -9.06
N ALA A 71 13.99 3.74 -8.75
CA ALA A 71 13.41 4.90 -9.43
C ALA A 71 11.88 4.76 -9.55
N ALA A 72 11.23 4.30 -8.46
CA ALA A 72 9.82 3.97 -8.45
C ALA A 72 8.96 5.23 -8.66
N THR A 73 8.04 5.17 -9.60
CA THR A 73 7.14 6.28 -9.95
C THR A 73 5.82 6.25 -9.17
N ASP A 74 5.44 5.08 -8.67
CA ASP A 74 4.22 4.87 -7.89
C ASP A 74 4.39 3.71 -6.88
N ILE A 75 3.41 3.55 -6.00
CA ILE A 75 3.41 2.52 -4.95
C ILE A 75 3.44 1.09 -5.54
N ASN A 76 2.82 0.85 -6.68
CA ASN A 76 2.84 -0.47 -7.31
C ASN A 76 4.25 -0.86 -7.72
N HIS A 77 5.00 0.08 -8.33
CA HIS A 77 6.39 -0.15 -8.70
C HIS A 77 7.26 -0.42 -7.46
N ALA A 78 7.10 0.37 -6.39
CA ALA A 78 7.86 0.20 -5.15
C ALA A 78 7.66 -1.20 -4.51
N LEU A 79 6.50 -1.83 -4.71
CA LEU A 79 6.16 -3.13 -4.10
C LEU A 79 6.54 -4.35 -4.95
N THR A 80 7.04 -4.17 -6.17
CA THR A 80 7.30 -5.28 -7.11
C THR A 80 8.31 -6.32 -6.64
N LEU A 81 9.17 -5.98 -5.68
CA LEU A 81 10.24 -6.87 -5.20
C LEU A 81 9.93 -7.58 -3.88
N ILE A 82 8.71 -7.42 -3.35
CA ILE A 82 8.28 -8.12 -2.13
C ILE A 82 7.78 -9.53 -2.48
N PRO A 83 8.31 -10.58 -1.83
CA PRO A 83 7.84 -11.97 -2.06
C PRO A 83 6.34 -12.11 -1.81
N GLY A 84 5.64 -12.81 -2.70
CA GLY A 84 4.21 -13.05 -2.58
C GLY A 84 3.32 -11.84 -2.89
N VAL A 85 3.92 -10.71 -3.27
CA VAL A 85 3.20 -9.51 -3.69
C VAL A 85 3.23 -9.38 -5.20
N MET A 86 2.04 -9.32 -5.79
CA MET A 86 1.84 -9.05 -7.20
C MET A 86 1.15 -7.71 -7.37
N THR A 87 1.66 -6.86 -8.21
CA THR A 87 1.04 -5.59 -8.56
C THR A 87 0.43 -5.66 -9.96
N ARG A 88 -0.66 -4.97 -10.18
CA ARG A 88 -1.31 -4.85 -11.48
C ARG A 88 -1.33 -3.40 -11.92
N SER A 89 -0.94 -3.14 -13.15
CA SER A 89 -1.04 -1.83 -13.80
C SER A 89 -1.58 -1.97 -15.22
N GLN A 90 -2.37 -1.00 -15.66
CA GLN A 90 -2.85 -0.87 -17.05
C GLN A 90 -2.27 0.37 -17.72
N THR A 91 -1.71 1.29 -16.93
CA THR A 91 -1.11 2.56 -17.35
C THR A 91 0.22 2.75 -16.61
N MET A 92 1.05 3.68 -17.04
CA MET A 92 2.32 4.00 -16.39
C MET A 92 2.13 4.72 -15.05
N MET A 93 0.98 5.36 -14.80
CA MET A 93 0.73 6.18 -13.62
C MET A 93 -0.77 6.27 -13.36
N GLY A 94 -1.17 6.13 -12.09
CA GLY A 94 -2.50 6.44 -11.58
C GLY A 94 -3.67 5.61 -12.12
N GLY A 95 -4.84 5.82 -11.52
CA GLY A 95 -6.14 5.29 -11.95
C GLY A 95 -6.65 4.11 -11.13
N GLN A 96 -7.87 4.23 -10.64
CA GLN A 96 -8.55 3.27 -9.76
C GLN A 96 -8.64 1.85 -10.36
N THR A 97 -9.04 1.75 -11.62
CA THR A 97 -9.20 0.45 -12.29
C THR A 97 -7.91 -0.05 -12.90
N SER A 98 -6.92 0.84 -13.02
CA SER A 98 -5.65 0.58 -13.67
C SER A 98 -4.63 -0.08 -12.76
N HIS A 99 -4.76 0.06 -11.45
CA HIS A 99 -3.79 -0.39 -10.46
C HIS A 99 -4.41 -1.34 -9.45
N GLY A 100 -3.60 -2.20 -8.85
CA GLY A 100 -4.03 -3.11 -7.79
C GLY A 100 -2.86 -3.83 -7.15
N ILE A 101 -2.99 -4.11 -5.86
CA ILE A 101 -2.02 -4.88 -5.07
C ILE A 101 -2.68 -6.20 -4.69
N TYR A 102 -1.98 -7.29 -4.91
CA TYR A 102 -2.41 -8.65 -4.60
C TYR A 102 -1.36 -9.31 -3.72
N VAL A 103 -1.75 -9.75 -2.56
CA VAL A 103 -0.88 -10.41 -1.60
C VAL A 103 -1.25 -11.88 -1.54
N ARG A 104 -0.31 -12.77 -1.88
CA ARG A 104 -0.53 -14.23 -1.88
C ARG A 104 -1.81 -14.64 -2.61
N GLY A 105 -2.05 -14.01 -3.77
CA GLY A 105 -3.23 -14.26 -4.59
C GLY A 105 -4.53 -13.66 -4.08
N ARG A 106 -4.48 -12.79 -3.08
CA ARG A 106 -5.62 -12.08 -2.52
C ARG A 106 -5.60 -10.63 -2.99
N GLY A 107 -6.76 -10.03 -3.15
CA GLY A 107 -6.92 -8.65 -3.64
C GLY A 107 -7.89 -8.53 -4.82
N ALA A 108 -8.51 -9.61 -5.25
CA ALA A 108 -9.22 -9.72 -6.52
C ALA A 108 -10.76 -9.75 -6.44
N SER A 109 -11.39 -9.45 -5.31
CA SER A 109 -12.86 -9.40 -5.23
C SER A 109 -13.41 -8.16 -5.92
N HIS A 110 -12.81 -7.04 -5.70
CA HIS A 110 -12.79 -5.82 -6.52
C HIS A 110 -11.36 -5.29 -6.39
N PRO A 111 -10.77 -4.58 -7.35
CA PRO A 111 -9.35 -4.27 -7.27
C PRO A 111 -8.94 -3.72 -5.90
N GLY A 112 -8.21 -4.52 -5.12
CA GLY A 112 -7.56 -4.10 -3.89
C GLY A 112 -8.40 -4.07 -2.61
N SER A 113 -9.64 -4.54 -2.58
CA SER A 113 -10.48 -4.46 -1.37
C SER A 113 -10.10 -5.47 -0.27
N ASP A 114 -9.42 -6.58 -0.61
CA ASP A 114 -8.97 -7.59 0.37
C ASP A 114 -7.66 -7.21 1.06
N VAL A 115 -6.91 -6.28 0.48
CA VAL A 115 -5.67 -5.75 1.03
C VAL A 115 -5.94 -4.34 1.52
N ALA A 116 -5.85 -4.15 2.82
CA ALA A 116 -6.08 -2.85 3.44
C ALA A 116 -4.83 -1.97 3.31
N ILE A 117 -4.99 -0.76 2.80
CA ILE A 117 -3.92 0.21 2.64
C ILE A 117 -4.05 1.25 3.75
N TYR A 118 -2.94 1.50 4.43
CA TYR A 118 -2.83 2.47 5.52
C TYR A 118 -1.79 3.53 5.20
N PHE A 119 -2.00 4.72 5.72
CA PHE A 119 -0.98 5.76 5.80
C PHE A 119 -0.93 6.24 7.24
N ASP A 120 0.23 6.18 7.87
CA ASP A 120 0.39 6.45 9.29
C ASP A 120 -0.54 5.60 10.19
N GLY A 121 -0.76 4.32 9.82
CA GLY A 121 -1.66 3.41 10.53
C GLY A 121 -3.16 3.70 10.35
N VAL A 122 -3.54 4.65 9.50
CA VAL A 122 -4.93 5.03 9.23
C VAL A 122 -5.36 4.51 7.85
N PRO A 123 -6.55 3.87 7.73
CA PRO A 123 -6.98 3.29 6.47
C PRO A 123 -7.18 4.36 5.38
N ARG A 124 -6.69 4.05 4.18
CA ARG A 124 -6.82 4.85 2.96
C ARG A 124 -7.79 4.15 2.01
N ALA A 125 -9.06 4.24 2.31
CA ALA A 125 -10.13 3.73 1.44
C ALA A 125 -10.82 4.90 0.75
N GLY A 126 -11.25 4.69 -0.47
CA GLY A 126 -11.98 5.69 -1.24
C GLY A 126 -13.03 5.07 -2.15
N ALA A 127 -13.95 5.90 -2.62
CA ALA A 127 -15.06 5.53 -3.47
C ALA A 127 -15.98 4.43 -2.88
N ILE A 128 -17.03 4.10 -3.62
CA ILE A 128 -18.03 3.12 -3.16
C ILE A 128 -17.48 1.70 -3.03
N TYR A 129 -16.36 1.41 -3.69
CA TYR A 129 -15.74 0.08 -3.68
C TYR A 129 -14.89 -0.18 -2.43
N GLY A 130 -14.62 0.84 -1.60
CA GLY A 130 -13.77 0.72 -0.42
C GLY A 130 -12.31 0.41 -0.73
N GLN A 131 -11.92 0.52 -1.99
CA GLN A 131 -10.54 0.29 -2.43
C GLN A 131 -9.71 1.56 -2.30
N THR A 132 -8.40 1.40 -2.28
CA THR A 132 -7.48 2.54 -2.34
C THR A 132 -7.41 3.10 -3.75
N LEU A 133 -7.46 4.43 -3.84
CA LEU A 133 -7.20 5.16 -5.08
C LEU A 133 -5.71 5.48 -5.14
N PHE A 134 -4.97 4.77 -6.01
CA PHE A 134 -3.50 4.90 -6.07
C PHE A 134 -3.04 6.25 -6.62
N ASP A 135 -3.85 6.91 -7.42
CA ASP A 135 -3.66 8.30 -7.85
C ASP A 135 -3.88 9.31 -6.70
N GLY A 136 -4.42 8.88 -5.57
CA GLY A 136 -4.50 9.63 -4.31
C GLY A 136 -3.31 9.43 -3.37
N ILE A 137 -2.22 8.76 -3.80
CA ILE A 137 -1.02 8.49 -2.98
C ILE A 137 0.23 8.90 -3.75
N SER A 138 1.07 9.73 -3.14
CA SER A 138 2.39 10.11 -3.67
C SER A 138 3.51 9.48 -2.84
N LEU A 139 4.48 8.87 -3.51
CA LEU A 139 5.68 8.34 -2.85
C LEU A 139 6.56 9.43 -2.22
N GLY A 140 6.44 10.68 -2.66
CA GLY A 140 7.17 11.81 -2.07
C GLY A 140 6.88 12.01 -0.57
N SER A 141 5.67 11.67 -0.12
CA SER A 141 5.26 11.76 1.29
C SER A 141 5.54 10.49 2.11
N VAL A 142 6.15 9.46 1.50
CA VAL A 142 6.37 8.13 2.10
C VAL A 142 7.84 7.94 2.45
N GLU A 143 8.12 7.55 3.69
CA GLU A 143 9.46 7.18 4.17
C GLU A 143 9.76 5.70 3.97
N ALA A 144 8.77 4.86 4.24
CA ALA A 144 8.86 3.42 4.04
C ALA A 144 7.47 2.80 3.82
N ILE A 145 7.45 1.60 3.27
CA ILE A 145 6.23 0.82 3.08
C ILE A 145 6.43 -0.53 3.75
N GLU A 146 5.54 -0.85 4.69
CA GLU A 146 5.49 -2.16 5.33
C GLU A 146 4.35 -2.99 4.73
N VAL A 147 4.62 -4.25 4.42
CA VAL A 147 3.64 -5.18 3.86
C VAL A 147 3.49 -6.37 4.79
N PHE A 148 2.34 -6.47 5.43
CA PHE A 148 1.93 -7.59 6.26
C PHE A 148 1.14 -8.56 5.38
N LYS A 149 1.69 -9.74 5.15
CA LYS A 149 1.16 -10.72 4.20
C LYS A 149 0.12 -11.68 4.81
N SER A 150 -0.27 -11.43 6.04
CA SER A 150 -1.25 -12.18 6.82
C SER A 150 -2.20 -11.25 7.56
N PRO A 151 -3.36 -11.73 8.03
CA PRO A 151 -4.23 -10.94 8.90
C PRO A 151 -3.51 -10.49 10.17
N GLN A 152 -3.77 -9.25 10.58
CA GLN A 152 -3.14 -8.59 11.72
C GLN A 152 -4.18 -8.11 12.74
N PRO A 153 -5.02 -9.00 13.33
CA PRO A 153 -6.11 -8.56 14.20
C PRO A 153 -5.62 -7.76 15.41
N ALA A 154 -4.44 -8.07 15.94
CA ALA A 154 -3.88 -7.38 17.09
C ALA A 154 -3.11 -6.08 16.72
N ASN A 155 -3.09 -5.66 15.46
CA ASN A 155 -2.35 -4.49 15.01
C ASN A 155 -3.15 -3.59 14.06
N PHE A 156 -3.63 -4.13 12.95
CA PHE A 156 -4.44 -3.42 11.95
C PHE A 156 -5.89 -3.87 12.00
N GLY A 157 -6.79 -3.07 11.44
CA GLY A 157 -8.22 -3.33 11.41
C GLY A 157 -8.64 -4.53 10.55
N SER A 158 -9.76 -4.41 9.85
CA SER A 158 -10.26 -5.45 8.95
C SER A 158 -9.37 -5.59 7.70
N GLY A 159 -9.32 -6.78 7.14
CA GLY A 159 -8.57 -7.13 5.93
C GLY A 159 -7.87 -8.48 6.06
N TYR A 160 -7.41 -8.98 4.91
CA TYR A 160 -6.57 -10.18 4.83
C TYR A 160 -5.09 -9.85 5.02
N ALA A 161 -4.65 -8.78 4.40
CA ALA A 161 -3.29 -8.29 4.43
C ALA A 161 -3.32 -6.77 4.61
N ALA A 162 -2.20 -6.19 5.04
CA ALA A 162 -2.08 -4.76 5.22
C ALA A 162 -0.81 -4.23 4.53
N VAL A 163 -0.93 -3.07 3.91
CA VAL A 163 0.18 -2.27 3.41
C VAL A 163 0.15 -0.95 4.16
N ASN A 164 1.13 -0.69 5.00
CA ASN A 164 1.23 0.53 5.79
C ASN A 164 2.35 1.42 5.24
N MET A 165 2.02 2.64 4.90
CA MET A 165 2.99 3.65 4.47
C MET A 165 3.35 4.52 5.67
N GLU A 166 4.62 4.56 6.00
CA GLU A 166 5.15 5.46 7.01
C GLU A 166 5.32 6.86 6.42
N PRO A 167 4.85 7.90 7.13
CA PRO A 167 4.98 9.27 6.66
C PRO A 167 6.42 9.77 6.72
N ARG A 168 6.84 10.48 5.66
CA ARG A 168 8.17 11.13 5.60
C ARG A 168 8.27 12.24 6.64
N LYS A 169 9.38 12.26 7.37
CA LYS A 169 9.72 13.31 8.34
C LYS A 169 11.23 13.53 8.40
N ILE A 170 11.64 14.74 8.79
CA ILE A 170 13.03 15.02 9.08
C ILE A 170 13.49 14.20 10.29
N LYS A 171 14.64 13.53 10.15
CA LYS A 171 15.18 12.62 11.17
C LYS A 171 16.19 13.32 12.06
N ARG A 172 17.09 14.12 11.49
CA ARG A 172 18.21 14.76 12.19
C ARG A 172 17.86 16.17 12.61
N ALA A 173 18.40 16.61 13.75
CA ALA A 173 18.27 18.00 14.18
C ALA A 173 18.93 18.95 13.14
N GLY A 174 18.33 20.12 12.96
CA GLY A 174 18.78 21.11 11.99
C GLY A 174 17.79 21.33 10.84
N GLN A 175 18.31 21.70 9.70
CA GLN A 175 17.56 21.98 8.46
C GLN A 175 17.98 21.00 7.38
N GLU A 176 17.00 20.53 6.63
CA GLU A 176 17.18 19.67 5.47
C GLU A 176 16.23 20.11 4.36
N ALA A 177 16.75 20.23 3.15
CA ALA A 177 15.92 20.43 1.98
C ALA A 177 16.43 19.56 0.83
N GLU A 178 15.51 19.09 0.00
CA GLU A 178 15.82 18.26 -1.16
C GLU A 178 14.94 18.71 -2.33
N ILE A 179 15.55 18.81 -3.50
CA ILE A 179 14.86 19.09 -4.76
C ILE A 179 15.25 17.99 -5.73
N SER A 180 14.27 17.31 -6.30
CA SER A 180 14.47 16.25 -7.29
C SER A 180 13.63 16.54 -8.53
N VAL A 181 14.24 16.39 -9.71
CA VAL A 181 13.58 16.49 -11.00
C VAL A 181 14.04 15.33 -11.87
N ALA A 182 13.08 14.59 -12.42
CA ALA A 182 13.35 13.53 -13.37
C ALA A 182 12.42 13.62 -14.57
N GLY A 183 12.94 13.27 -15.73
CA GLY A 183 12.17 13.21 -16.97
C GLY A 183 12.58 12.00 -17.81
N GLY A 184 11.68 11.55 -18.70
CA GLY A 184 11.98 10.37 -19.51
C GLY A 184 10.94 10.02 -20.55
N SER A 185 10.93 8.77 -20.94
CA SER A 185 10.05 8.20 -21.95
C SER A 185 8.59 8.60 -21.75
N HIS A 186 7.86 8.75 -22.85
CA HIS A 186 6.44 9.11 -22.89
C HIS A 186 6.14 10.48 -22.24
N GLU A 187 7.04 11.44 -22.39
CA GLU A 187 6.92 12.78 -21.78
C GLU A 187 6.69 12.72 -20.27
N THR A 188 7.24 11.71 -19.62
CA THR A 188 7.09 11.56 -18.17
C THR A 188 8.01 12.55 -17.46
N VAL A 189 7.45 13.28 -16.49
CA VAL A 189 8.17 14.21 -15.62
C VAL A 189 7.73 13.95 -14.18
N ASN A 190 8.69 13.97 -13.25
CA ASN A 190 8.45 13.95 -11.81
C ASN A 190 9.29 15.03 -11.15
N GLU A 191 8.64 15.91 -10.40
CA GLU A 191 9.25 16.98 -9.61
C GLU A 191 8.88 16.79 -8.15
N GLU A 192 9.86 16.85 -7.25
CA GLU A 192 9.65 16.72 -5.82
C GLU A 192 10.50 17.74 -5.07
N VAL A 193 9.90 18.40 -4.10
CA VAL A 193 10.55 19.27 -3.14
C VAL A 193 10.21 18.78 -1.75
N PHE A 194 11.23 18.50 -0.96
CA PHE A 194 11.14 18.22 0.48
C PHE A 194 11.83 19.35 1.24
N ALA A 195 11.25 19.76 2.36
CA ALA A 195 11.91 20.67 3.30
C ALA A 195 11.53 20.28 4.72
N GLY A 196 12.50 20.31 5.64
CA GLY A 196 12.31 19.96 7.03
C GLY A 196 13.15 20.82 7.96
N TYR A 197 12.65 20.98 9.19
CA TYR A 197 13.36 21.58 10.32
C TYR A 197 13.06 20.78 11.58
N LYS A 198 14.07 20.50 12.38
CA LYS A 198 13.93 19.79 13.66
C LYS A 198 14.83 20.42 14.72
N ASN A 199 14.28 20.60 15.90
CA ASN A 199 15.01 20.86 17.13
C ASN A 199 14.50 19.96 18.26
N ASP A 200 14.93 20.18 19.49
CA ASP A 200 14.60 19.32 20.65
C ASP A 200 13.09 19.30 20.98
N ARG A 201 12.32 20.29 20.55
CA ARG A 201 10.90 20.44 20.91
C ARG A 201 9.94 20.39 19.74
N PHE A 202 10.44 20.62 18.55
CA PHE A 202 9.59 20.81 17.38
C PHE A 202 10.24 20.25 16.13
N ASP A 203 9.48 19.57 15.33
CA ASP A 203 9.85 19.22 13.96
C ASP A 203 8.74 19.58 12.96
N VAL A 204 9.14 19.93 11.76
CA VAL A 204 8.25 20.12 10.63
C VAL A 204 8.88 19.56 9.37
N SER A 205 8.08 18.90 8.57
CA SER A 205 8.45 18.39 7.25
C SER A 205 7.35 18.68 6.26
N ALA A 206 7.70 19.19 5.11
CA ALA A 206 6.78 19.48 4.02
C ALA A 206 7.26 18.83 2.72
N VAL A 207 6.33 18.33 1.92
CA VAL A 207 6.59 17.81 0.57
C VAL A 207 5.62 18.44 -0.40
N GLN A 208 6.14 18.85 -1.54
CA GLN A 208 5.37 19.13 -2.74
C GLN A 208 5.87 18.21 -3.84
N ASN A 209 4.96 17.49 -4.48
CA ASN A 209 5.29 16.65 -5.63
C ASN A 209 4.34 16.94 -6.79
N TRP A 210 4.89 16.95 -7.99
CA TRP A 210 4.14 16.97 -9.23
C TRP A 210 4.69 15.93 -10.19
N ALA A 211 3.80 15.10 -10.74
CA ALA A 211 4.16 14.06 -11.68
C ALA A 211 3.18 14.03 -12.85
N SER A 212 3.67 13.78 -14.05
CA SER A 212 2.84 13.67 -15.26
C SER A 212 3.46 12.74 -16.29
N THR A 213 2.61 12.17 -17.15
CA THR A 213 3.02 11.37 -18.31
C THR A 213 2.02 11.53 -19.44
N ALA A 214 2.49 11.51 -20.69
CA ALA A 214 1.61 11.37 -21.86
C ALA A 214 1.02 9.96 -21.99
N GLY A 215 1.63 8.97 -21.28
CA GLY A 215 1.26 7.56 -21.34
C GLY A 215 1.82 6.85 -22.57
N HIS A 216 1.97 5.52 -22.46
CA HIS A 216 2.61 4.68 -23.50
C HIS A 216 1.64 4.16 -24.58
N VAL A 217 0.34 4.33 -24.38
CA VAL A 217 -0.71 4.00 -25.35
C VAL A 217 -1.68 5.18 -25.48
N ASN A 218 -2.47 5.16 -26.55
CA ASN A 218 -3.49 6.18 -26.74
C ASN A 218 -4.43 6.27 -25.54
N HIS A 219 -4.77 7.49 -25.13
CA HIS A 219 -5.69 7.76 -24.04
C HIS A 219 -5.23 7.18 -22.68
N SER A 220 -3.95 7.35 -22.35
CA SER A 220 -3.38 6.90 -21.07
C SER A 220 -2.56 7.99 -20.35
N ARG A 221 -2.79 9.26 -20.71
CA ARG A 221 -2.21 10.41 -20.01
C ARG A 221 -2.65 10.42 -18.54
N ALA A 222 -1.70 10.72 -17.67
CA ALA A 222 -1.97 10.91 -16.24
C ALA A 222 -1.18 12.09 -15.67
N GLN A 223 -1.70 12.68 -14.60
CA GLN A 223 -0.99 13.67 -13.78
C GLN A 223 -1.40 13.55 -12.32
N GLN A 224 -0.49 13.89 -11.43
CA GLN A 224 -0.71 13.89 -9.98
C GLN A 224 -0.03 15.11 -9.36
N GLN A 225 -0.67 15.69 -8.35
CA GLN A 225 -0.10 16.73 -7.48
C GLN A 225 -0.32 16.32 -6.04
N ASN A 226 0.71 16.48 -5.21
CA ASN A 226 0.65 16.16 -3.79
C ASN A 226 1.20 17.32 -2.97
N TYR A 227 0.52 17.61 -1.87
CA TYR A 227 0.92 18.57 -0.84
C TYR A 227 0.84 17.88 0.51
N TYR A 228 1.95 17.87 1.21
CA TYR A 228 2.10 17.14 2.46
C TYR A 228 2.75 18.02 3.52
N LEU A 229 2.28 17.91 4.75
CA LEU A 229 2.81 18.55 5.94
C LEU A 229 2.77 17.56 7.10
N ASN A 230 3.86 17.44 7.83
CA ASN A 230 3.98 16.65 9.05
C ASN A 230 4.71 17.48 10.09
N THR A 231 4.12 17.70 11.25
CA THR A 231 4.72 18.49 12.32
C THR A 231 4.51 17.82 13.66
N GLY A 232 5.58 17.75 14.45
CA GLY A 232 5.59 17.21 15.80
C GLY A 232 5.95 18.27 16.84
N TRP A 233 5.33 18.18 17.99
CA TRP A 233 5.61 19.03 19.13
C TRP A 233 5.80 18.17 20.37
N GLN A 234 7.00 18.16 20.93
CA GLN A 234 7.33 17.50 22.19
C GLN A 234 6.75 18.31 23.36
N LEU A 235 5.68 17.80 23.99
CA LEU A 235 5.02 18.44 25.12
C LEU A 235 5.82 18.24 26.41
N THR A 236 6.25 17.01 26.62
CA THR A 236 7.10 16.58 27.75
C THR A 236 8.16 15.61 27.20
N PRO A 237 9.16 15.17 27.96
CA PRO A 237 10.11 14.15 27.49
C PRO A 237 9.45 12.85 27.02
N ASN A 238 8.21 12.57 27.46
CA ASN A 238 7.49 11.33 27.19
C ASN A 238 6.29 11.48 26.26
N GLU A 239 5.81 12.70 26.02
CA GLU A 239 4.58 12.95 25.23
C GLU A 239 4.85 13.89 24.04
N GLU A 240 4.42 13.47 22.87
CA GLU A 240 4.47 14.24 21.62
C GLU A 240 3.05 14.39 21.05
N VAL A 241 2.71 15.58 20.58
CA VAL A 241 1.54 15.80 19.69
C VAL A 241 2.04 15.96 18.28
N ARG A 242 1.47 15.20 17.35
CA ARG A 242 1.82 15.24 15.92
C ARG A 242 0.59 15.51 15.07
N PHE A 243 0.71 16.48 14.17
CA PHE A 243 -0.30 16.79 13.16
C PHE A 243 0.27 16.43 11.78
N LEU A 244 -0.56 15.75 10.96
CA LEU A 244 -0.25 15.44 9.58
C LEU A 244 -1.40 15.87 8.68
N ALA A 245 -1.08 16.51 7.57
CA ALA A 245 -1.99 16.86 6.50
C ALA A 245 -1.44 16.39 5.16
N ASN A 246 -2.29 15.79 4.32
CA ASN A 246 -1.93 15.38 2.98
C ASN A 246 -3.10 15.68 2.04
N ARG A 247 -2.83 16.33 0.90
CA ARG A 247 -3.80 16.47 -0.18
C ARG A 247 -3.20 16.03 -1.49
N THR A 248 -3.89 15.15 -2.19
CA THR A 248 -3.47 14.66 -3.50
C THR A 248 -4.58 14.88 -4.52
N LEU A 249 -4.21 15.44 -5.66
CA LEU A 249 -5.06 15.65 -6.83
C LEU A 249 -4.52 14.75 -7.94
N GLY A 250 -5.36 13.88 -8.49
CA GLY A 250 -5.01 12.98 -9.58
C GLY A 250 -5.96 13.14 -10.76
N GLN A 251 -5.42 13.00 -11.96
CA GLN A 251 -6.21 12.91 -13.19
C GLN A 251 -5.61 11.84 -14.08
N THR A 252 -6.43 10.87 -14.52
CA THR A 252 -5.97 9.76 -15.35
C THR A 252 -6.98 9.47 -16.45
N LEU A 253 -6.50 9.36 -17.68
CA LEU A 253 -7.29 8.86 -18.82
C LEU A 253 -7.22 7.33 -18.84
N GLN A 254 -8.34 6.67 -19.09
CA GLN A 254 -8.36 5.21 -19.22
C GLN A 254 -8.09 4.80 -20.68
N PRO A 255 -7.06 4.00 -20.95
CA PRO A 255 -6.78 3.51 -22.30
C PRO A 255 -7.89 2.59 -22.81
N ASP A 256 -8.01 2.51 -24.13
CA ASP A 256 -8.85 1.50 -24.76
C ASP A 256 -8.29 0.11 -24.50
N LYS A 257 -9.16 -0.82 -24.17
CA LYS A 257 -8.79 -2.23 -24.14
C LYS A 257 -8.55 -2.71 -25.58
N LYS A 258 -7.45 -3.40 -25.84
CA LYS A 258 -7.19 -3.99 -27.17
C LYS A 258 -8.36 -4.89 -27.57
N GLY A 259 -9.05 -4.53 -28.66
CA GLY A 259 -10.23 -5.25 -29.13
C GLY A 259 -11.55 -4.90 -28.43
N GLY A 260 -11.61 -3.79 -27.67
CA GLY A 260 -12.82 -3.31 -27.00
C GLY A 260 -12.76 -1.82 -26.69
N ALA A 261 -13.89 -1.26 -26.28
CA ALA A 261 -13.97 0.13 -25.82
C ALA A 261 -13.60 0.26 -24.34
N ARG A 262 -13.15 1.45 -23.93
CA ARG A 262 -12.96 1.80 -22.53
C ARG A 262 -14.29 1.95 -21.81
N SER A 263 -14.32 1.65 -20.53
CA SER A 263 -15.52 1.79 -19.68
C SER A 263 -15.73 3.19 -19.15
N VAL A 264 -14.66 3.98 -19.02
CA VAL A 264 -14.62 5.35 -18.52
C VAL A 264 -13.62 6.13 -19.37
N ASP A 265 -13.90 7.40 -19.65
CA ASP A 265 -12.95 8.24 -20.39
C ASP A 265 -11.85 8.78 -19.47
N ARG A 266 -12.23 9.31 -18.31
CA ARG A 266 -11.31 9.98 -17.40
C ARG A 266 -11.72 9.78 -15.94
N TYR A 267 -10.72 9.63 -15.10
CA TYR A 267 -10.83 9.64 -13.65
C TYR A 267 -10.20 10.92 -13.10
N ASP A 268 -10.93 11.62 -12.24
CA ASP A 268 -10.42 12.75 -11.45
C ASP A 268 -10.55 12.38 -9.97
N THR A 269 -9.45 12.49 -9.22
CA THR A 269 -9.36 12.14 -7.80
C THR A 269 -8.94 13.37 -7.01
N ASP A 270 -9.66 13.70 -5.94
CA ASP A 270 -9.28 14.70 -4.94
C ASP A 270 -9.38 14.04 -3.57
N THR A 271 -8.25 13.91 -2.90
CA THR A 271 -8.15 13.26 -1.59
C THR A 271 -7.51 14.20 -0.60
N THR A 272 -8.20 14.45 0.52
CA THR A 272 -7.69 15.23 1.64
C THR A 272 -7.67 14.37 2.90
N PHE A 273 -6.55 14.37 3.61
CA PHE A 273 -6.30 13.52 4.76
C PHE A 273 -5.64 14.30 5.89
N PHE A 274 -6.16 14.15 7.11
CA PHE A 274 -5.61 14.74 8.32
C PHE A 274 -5.50 13.70 9.41
N THR A 275 -4.44 13.78 10.23
CA THR A 275 -4.34 13.10 11.52
C THR A 275 -3.88 14.04 12.60
N LEU A 276 -4.38 13.83 13.82
CA LEU A 276 -3.84 14.39 15.04
C LEU A 276 -3.57 13.25 16.00
N THR A 277 -2.31 13.10 16.40
CA THR A 277 -1.83 11.98 17.23
C THR A 277 -1.21 12.51 18.49
N LEU A 278 -1.62 11.96 19.64
CA LEU A 278 -0.91 12.07 20.90
C LEU A 278 -0.12 10.77 21.08
N ASN A 279 1.20 10.86 21.05
CA ASN A 279 2.10 9.76 21.32
C ASN A 279 2.57 9.84 22.78
N SER A 280 2.70 8.71 23.44
CA SER A 280 3.30 8.59 24.78
C SER A 280 4.32 7.47 24.75
N ARG A 281 5.54 7.75 25.25
CA ARG A 281 6.60 6.75 25.35
C ARG A 281 7.30 6.88 26.69
N ARG A 282 7.38 5.78 27.43
CA ARG A 282 8.05 5.64 28.72
C ARG A 282 8.92 4.40 28.67
N GLU A 283 9.79 4.22 29.63
CA GLU A 283 10.74 3.11 29.70
C GLU A 283 10.08 1.72 29.50
N SER A 284 8.92 1.48 30.11
CA SER A 284 8.23 0.18 30.06
C SER A 284 6.87 0.22 29.37
N SER A 285 6.50 1.33 28.74
CA SER A 285 5.21 1.44 28.08
C SER A 285 5.20 2.50 26.98
N GLU A 286 4.45 2.22 25.92
CA GLU A 286 4.25 3.16 24.84
C GLU A 286 2.83 3.06 24.28
N GLY A 287 2.39 4.12 23.65
CA GLY A 287 1.09 4.10 23.00
C GLY A 287 0.77 5.39 22.28
N PHE A 288 -0.36 5.39 21.64
CA PHE A 288 -0.88 6.57 20.96
C PHE A 288 -2.41 6.64 21.05
N LEU A 289 -2.90 7.87 20.94
CA LEU A 289 -4.29 8.17 20.62
C LEU A 289 -4.30 9.04 19.38
N LYS A 290 -4.97 8.58 18.32
CA LYS A 290 -5.00 9.22 17.02
C LYS A 290 -6.43 9.47 16.58
N THR A 291 -6.74 10.70 16.18
CA THR A 291 -7.95 11.03 15.43
C THR A 291 -7.59 11.28 13.98
N TYR A 292 -8.51 10.99 13.07
CA TYR A 292 -8.26 11.18 11.65
C TYR A 292 -9.51 11.53 10.87
N TYR A 293 -9.29 12.16 9.73
CA TYR A 293 -10.31 12.49 8.74
C TYR A 293 -9.73 12.31 7.33
N ASN A 294 -10.41 11.54 6.51
CA ASN A 294 -10.10 11.33 5.11
C ASN A 294 -11.34 11.65 4.27
N ASP A 295 -11.24 12.61 3.36
CA ASP A 295 -12.27 12.99 2.40
C ASP A 295 -11.75 12.65 0.99
N THR A 296 -12.46 11.82 0.27
CA THR A 296 -12.11 11.41 -1.08
C THR A 296 -13.28 11.68 -2.00
N GLN A 297 -13.05 12.52 -3.00
CA GLN A 297 -13.94 12.70 -4.14
C GLN A 297 -13.34 11.99 -5.36
N TYR A 298 -14.17 11.27 -6.08
CA TYR A 298 -13.78 10.51 -7.24
C TYR A 298 -14.81 10.68 -8.36
N ASP A 299 -14.41 11.33 -9.44
CA ASP A 299 -15.23 11.59 -10.59
C ASP A 299 -14.88 10.60 -11.73
N LEU A 300 -15.88 9.92 -12.25
CA LEU A 300 -15.79 9.04 -13.41
C LEU A 300 -16.51 9.75 -14.58
N LEU A 301 -15.76 10.26 -15.52
CA LEU A 301 -16.27 11.01 -16.66
C LEU A 301 -16.32 10.11 -17.88
N GLY A 302 -17.44 10.13 -18.59
CA GLY A 302 -17.65 9.28 -19.77
C GLY A 302 -17.84 7.80 -19.45
N GLU A 303 -18.43 7.46 -18.30
CA GLU A 303 -18.82 6.09 -17.97
C GLU A 303 -19.79 5.51 -19.01
N LYS A 304 -19.86 4.16 -19.05
CA LYS A 304 -20.74 3.41 -19.92
C LYS A 304 -20.56 3.81 -21.39
N ASN A 305 -19.31 3.81 -21.84
CA ASN A 305 -18.93 4.19 -23.21
C ASN A 305 -19.34 5.64 -23.56
N GLY A 306 -19.08 6.56 -22.63
CA GLY A 306 -19.30 7.98 -22.86
C GLY A 306 -20.73 8.49 -22.57
N THR A 307 -21.64 7.65 -22.09
CA THR A 307 -23.05 8.02 -21.90
C THR A 307 -23.41 8.60 -20.55
N ALA A 308 -22.52 8.49 -19.56
CA ALA A 308 -22.78 8.96 -18.20
C ALA A 308 -21.52 9.55 -17.52
N ASP A 309 -21.77 10.37 -16.50
CA ASP A 309 -20.75 10.88 -15.59
C ASP A 309 -21.18 10.57 -14.16
N SER A 310 -20.26 10.02 -13.36
CA SER A 310 -20.53 9.70 -11.95
C SER A 310 -19.59 10.49 -11.05
N ARG A 311 -20.12 10.90 -9.89
CA ARG A 311 -19.34 11.42 -8.78
C ARG A 311 -19.58 10.58 -7.55
N GLN A 312 -18.51 10.05 -7.01
CA GLN A 312 -18.49 9.29 -5.77
C GLN A 312 -17.74 10.11 -4.72
N SER A 313 -18.27 10.19 -3.51
CA SER A 313 -17.57 10.80 -2.38
C SER A 313 -17.63 9.86 -1.19
N MET A 314 -16.50 9.73 -0.49
CA MET A 314 -16.39 8.96 0.74
C MET A 314 -15.65 9.80 1.78
N LYS A 315 -16.28 9.94 2.94
CA LYS A 315 -15.66 10.46 4.15
C LYS A 315 -15.43 9.30 5.09
N LEU A 316 -14.17 9.12 5.51
CA LEU A 316 -13.76 8.13 6.47
C LEU A 316 -13.06 8.83 7.62
N TYR A 317 -13.61 8.74 8.82
CA TYR A 317 -13.08 9.40 9.99
C TYR A 317 -13.26 8.55 11.24
N GLY A 318 -12.44 8.83 12.26
CA GLY A 318 -12.51 8.03 13.46
C GLY A 318 -11.41 8.28 14.46
N VAL A 319 -11.28 7.32 15.36
CA VAL A 319 -10.31 7.32 16.45
C VAL A 319 -9.62 5.97 16.50
N ARG A 320 -8.30 5.97 16.70
CA ARG A 320 -7.49 4.79 16.94
C ARG A 320 -6.67 4.98 18.20
N GLY A 321 -6.70 4.00 19.08
CA GLY A 321 -5.90 3.98 20.28
C GLY A 321 -5.19 2.65 20.46
N LYS A 322 -3.91 2.72 20.85
CA LYS A 322 -3.10 1.56 21.18
C LYS A 322 -2.22 1.92 22.36
N TYR A 323 -2.11 1.01 23.31
CA TYR A 323 -1.16 1.13 24.39
C TYR A 323 -0.55 -0.21 24.72
N SER A 324 0.76 -0.25 24.86
CA SER A 324 1.57 -1.45 25.13
C SER A 324 2.36 -1.26 26.41
N TRP A 325 2.43 -2.30 27.21
CA TRP A 325 3.22 -2.38 28.43
C TRP A 325 4.18 -3.55 28.36
N SER A 326 5.39 -3.35 28.86
CA SER A 326 6.38 -4.41 29.10
C SER A 326 6.52 -4.62 30.61
N PHE A 327 6.14 -5.81 31.08
CA PHE A 327 6.23 -6.18 32.49
C PHE A 327 7.45 -7.08 32.69
N ALA A 328 8.33 -6.71 33.62
CA ALA A 328 9.55 -7.46 33.95
C ALA A 328 10.38 -7.83 32.69
N GLU A 329 10.38 -6.96 31.70
CA GLU A 329 11.11 -7.10 30.41
C GLU A 329 10.73 -8.33 29.55
N ALA A 330 9.92 -9.24 30.08
CA ALA A 330 9.59 -10.51 29.43
C ALA A 330 8.14 -10.63 28.95
N THR A 331 7.21 -9.88 29.56
CA THR A 331 5.78 -9.96 29.22
C THR A 331 5.33 -8.67 28.56
N HIS A 332 4.80 -8.78 27.35
CA HIS A 332 4.29 -7.64 26.58
C HIS A 332 2.77 -7.75 26.45
N LEU A 333 2.05 -6.77 26.97
CA LEU A 333 0.61 -6.65 26.85
C LEU A 333 0.29 -5.44 25.96
N THR A 334 -0.50 -5.65 24.92
CA THR A 334 -1.03 -4.59 24.09
C THR A 334 -2.56 -4.59 24.19
N VAL A 335 -3.14 -3.42 24.39
CA VAL A 335 -4.59 -3.19 24.22
C VAL A 335 -4.81 -2.03 23.27
N GLY A 336 -5.90 -2.09 22.55
CA GLY A 336 -6.25 -1.01 21.64
C GLY A 336 -7.69 -1.07 21.20
N MET A 337 -8.09 -0.02 20.50
CA MET A 337 -9.42 0.06 19.86
C MET A 337 -9.38 0.95 18.62
N ASP A 338 -10.17 0.60 17.65
CA ASP A 338 -10.43 1.41 16.47
C ASP A 338 -11.93 1.68 16.36
N LEU A 339 -12.27 2.92 16.03
CA LEU A 339 -13.62 3.35 15.68
C LEU A 339 -13.54 4.05 14.33
N ASP A 340 -14.04 3.39 13.31
CA ASP A 340 -14.04 3.88 11.93
C ASP A 340 -15.48 4.18 11.50
N ARG A 341 -15.74 5.38 10.98
CA ARG A 341 -17.05 5.80 10.48
C ARG A 341 -16.92 6.21 9.02
N THR A 342 -17.76 5.62 8.17
CA THR A 342 -17.75 5.82 6.72
C THR A 342 -19.08 6.41 6.27
N GLU A 343 -19.02 7.55 5.58
CA GLU A 343 -20.14 8.18 4.88
C GLU A 343 -19.85 8.17 3.39
N THR A 344 -20.76 7.63 2.60
CA THR A 344 -20.58 7.46 1.16
C THR A 344 -21.77 8.02 0.40
N THR A 345 -21.47 8.72 -0.69
CA THR A 345 -22.47 9.17 -1.65
C THR A 345 -22.06 8.80 -3.06
N ASN A 346 -23.04 8.51 -3.91
CA ASN A 346 -22.83 8.35 -5.33
C ASN A 346 -23.93 9.03 -6.11
N ARG A 347 -23.58 9.74 -7.18
CA ARG A 347 -24.52 10.28 -8.15
C ARG A 347 -24.04 10.00 -9.56
N GLN A 348 -24.96 9.64 -10.46
CA GLN A 348 -24.66 9.44 -11.87
C GLN A 348 -25.62 10.26 -12.72
N ARG A 349 -25.05 11.04 -13.63
CA ARG A 349 -25.79 11.84 -14.61
C ARG A 349 -25.70 11.21 -15.98
N THR A 350 -26.85 10.92 -16.59
CA THR A 350 -26.92 10.50 -18.00
C THR A 350 -26.73 11.70 -18.90
N ARG A 351 -25.76 11.68 -19.80
CA ARG A 351 -25.40 12.84 -20.64
C ARG A 351 -26.50 13.26 -21.60
N ALA A 352 -27.16 12.29 -22.24
CA ALA A 352 -28.20 12.55 -23.25
C ALA A 352 -29.46 13.20 -22.66
N SER A 353 -29.95 12.70 -21.53
CA SER A 353 -31.20 13.20 -20.90
C SER A 353 -30.96 14.22 -19.80
N GLY A 354 -29.76 14.35 -19.28
CA GLY A 354 -29.45 15.14 -18.09
C GLY A 354 -30.00 14.52 -16.79
N ALA A 355 -30.70 13.39 -16.86
CA ALA A 355 -31.27 12.73 -15.70
C ALA A 355 -30.19 12.28 -14.71
N THR A 356 -30.43 12.51 -13.42
CA THR A 356 -29.46 12.16 -12.36
C THR A 356 -30.07 11.11 -11.43
N THR A 357 -29.34 10.03 -11.23
CA THR A 357 -29.61 9.00 -10.22
C THR A 357 -28.73 9.26 -9.00
N TYR A 358 -29.31 9.16 -7.81
CA TYR A 358 -28.63 9.27 -6.54
C TYR A 358 -28.73 7.94 -5.77
N TRP A 359 -27.71 7.66 -4.98
CA TRP A 359 -27.66 6.52 -4.07
C TRP A 359 -27.41 7.05 -2.65
N ASP A 360 -28.27 6.64 -1.72
CA ASP A 360 -28.24 7.07 -0.33
C ASP A 360 -27.74 5.88 0.53
N PHE A 361 -26.42 5.74 0.63
CA PHE A 361 -25.80 4.69 1.43
C PHE A 361 -25.99 4.96 2.92
N PRO A 362 -26.20 3.90 3.75
CA PRO A 362 -26.17 4.09 5.19
C PRO A 362 -24.79 4.50 5.66
N THR A 363 -24.73 5.27 6.73
CA THR A 363 -23.47 5.51 7.44
C THR A 363 -23.02 4.22 8.10
N MET A 364 -21.84 3.74 7.73
CA MET A 364 -21.26 2.51 8.27
C MET A 364 -20.31 2.84 9.41
N THR A 365 -20.51 2.20 10.56
CA THR A 365 -19.65 2.34 11.73
C THR A 365 -19.06 0.98 12.09
N LEU A 366 -17.76 0.90 12.24
CA LEU A 366 -17.02 -0.27 12.69
C LEU A 366 -16.28 0.06 13.98
N PHE A 367 -16.67 -0.58 15.08
CA PHE A 367 -15.98 -0.52 16.36
C PHE A 367 -15.20 -1.82 16.57
N SER A 368 -13.93 -1.75 16.86
CA SER A 368 -13.09 -2.94 16.97
C SER A 368 -12.03 -2.83 18.06
N PRO A 369 -12.37 -3.19 19.32
CA PRO A 369 -11.41 -3.35 20.41
C PRO A 369 -10.57 -4.62 20.21
N TYR A 370 -9.32 -4.57 20.67
CA TYR A 370 -8.39 -5.68 20.60
C TYR A 370 -7.43 -5.71 21.78
N ALA A 371 -6.90 -6.91 22.05
CA ALA A 371 -5.82 -7.12 23.00
C ALA A 371 -4.92 -8.25 22.51
N SER A 372 -3.65 -8.20 22.90
CA SER A 372 -2.68 -9.28 22.71
C SER A 372 -1.69 -9.33 23.85
N VAL A 373 -1.18 -10.53 24.15
CA VAL A 373 -0.12 -10.76 25.11
C VAL A 373 0.90 -11.72 24.52
N SER A 374 2.17 -11.44 24.79
CA SER A 374 3.30 -12.35 24.53
C SER A 374 4.20 -12.41 25.76
N HIS A 375 4.92 -13.53 25.91
CA HIS A 375 5.85 -13.72 27.00
C HIS A 375 7.11 -14.43 26.51
N ASP A 376 8.28 -13.90 26.88
CA ASP A 376 9.58 -14.44 26.52
C ASP A 376 10.08 -15.38 27.62
N TRP A 377 10.16 -16.69 27.31
CA TRP A 377 10.74 -17.68 28.17
C TRP A 377 12.17 -17.99 27.73
N GLN A 378 13.13 -17.68 28.60
CA GLN A 378 14.52 -18.04 28.38
C GLN A 378 14.77 -19.48 28.85
N VAL A 379 15.18 -20.37 27.94
CA VAL A 379 15.52 -21.78 28.24
C VAL A 379 16.93 -22.05 27.71
N GLY A 380 17.94 -21.83 28.55
CA GLY A 380 19.33 -21.83 28.10
C GLY A 380 19.58 -20.72 27.09
N ASP A 381 20.11 -21.06 25.92
CA ASP A 381 20.36 -20.13 24.81
C ASP A 381 19.15 -19.94 23.89
N VAL A 382 18.01 -20.55 24.22
CA VAL A 382 16.79 -20.47 23.41
C VAL A 382 15.79 -19.52 24.07
N VAL A 383 15.24 -18.60 23.29
CA VAL A 383 14.09 -17.77 23.68
C VAL A 383 12.84 -18.32 23.01
N VAL A 384 11.83 -18.64 23.80
CA VAL A 384 10.52 -19.12 23.35
C VAL A 384 9.47 -18.09 23.67
N THR A 385 8.84 -17.49 22.65
CA THR A 385 7.85 -16.42 22.77
C THR A 385 6.48 -16.90 22.28
N PRO A 386 5.64 -17.52 23.10
CA PRO A 386 4.24 -17.71 22.79
C PRO A 386 3.48 -16.41 22.84
N SER A 387 2.44 -16.28 22.03
CA SER A 387 1.57 -15.13 22.01
C SER A 387 0.13 -15.48 21.67
N VAL A 388 -0.81 -14.71 22.20
CA VAL A 388 -2.23 -14.79 21.85
C VAL A 388 -2.78 -13.39 21.70
N GLY A 389 -3.77 -13.24 20.81
CA GLY A 389 -4.46 -12.00 20.57
C GLY A 389 -5.91 -12.22 20.16
N LEU A 390 -6.73 -11.22 20.35
CA LEU A 390 -8.13 -11.22 20.00
C LEU A 390 -8.57 -9.84 19.58
N ARG A 391 -9.35 -9.74 18.49
CA ARG A 391 -10.10 -8.54 18.12
C ARG A 391 -11.57 -8.89 17.95
N SER A 392 -12.43 -8.04 18.48
CA SER A 392 -13.87 -8.08 18.22
C SER A 392 -14.22 -7.00 17.20
N TYR A 393 -15.06 -7.32 16.25
CA TYR A 393 -15.59 -6.37 15.27
C TYR A 393 -17.09 -6.26 15.45
N THR A 394 -17.58 -5.05 15.77
CA THR A 394 -18.99 -4.71 15.84
C THR A 394 -19.30 -3.70 14.75
N HIS A 395 -20.16 -4.10 13.80
CA HIS A 395 -20.48 -3.32 12.61
C HIS A 395 -21.95 -2.87 12.61
N SER A 396 -22.22 -1.60 12.28
CA SER A 396 -23.61 -1.07 12.29
C SER A 396 -24.57 -1.78 11.34
N GLU A 397 -24.07 -2.32 10.22
CA GLU A 397 -24.87 -2.86 9.13
C GLU A 397 -24.75 -4.39 8.95
N PHE A 398 -23.68 -5.00 9.44
CA PHE A 398 -23.34 -6.40 9.20
C PHE A 398 -23.09 -7.14 10.51
N LYS A 399 -22.98 -8.47 10.43
CA LYS A 399 -22.75 -9.32 11.60
C LYS A 399 -21.43 -9.03 12.29
N ASP A 400 -21.45 -9.06 13.60
CA ASP A 400 -20.26 -9.04 14.43
C ASP A 400 -19.41 -10.30 14.21
N VAL A 401 -18.11 -10.13 14.29
CA VAL A 401 -17.13 -11.21 14.13
C VAL A 401 -16.01 -11.06 15.15
N VAL A 402 -15.54 -12.19 15.65
CA VAL A 402 -14.33 -12.26 16.49
C VAL A 402 -13.18 -12.86 15.70
N ALA A 403 -12.02 -12.22 15.77
CA ALA A 403 -10.80 -12.63 15.09
C ALA A 403 -9.69 -12.98 16.11
N PRO A 404 -9.50 -14.26 16.41
CA PRO A 404 -8.40 -14.73 17.23
C PRO A 404 -7.09 -14.76 16.45
N GLN A 405 -5.99 -14.62 17.20
CA GLN A 405 -4.61 -14.79 16.73
C GLN A 405 -3.82 -15.58 17.78
N ALA A 406 -2.92 -16.45 17.34
CA ALA A 406 -1.98 -17.16 18.19
C ALA A 406 -0.65 -17.29 17.46
N GLY A 407 0.45 -17.08 18.17
CA GLY A 407 1.79 -17.13 17.61
C GLY A 407 2.75 -17.84 18.54
N LEU A 408 3.82 -18.37 17.95
CA LEU A 408 4.97 -18.92 18.65
C LEU A 408 6.23 -18.52 17.88
N VAL A 409 7.17 -17.89 18.56
CA VAL A 409 8.50 -17.61 18.03
C VAL A 409 9.51 -18.34 18.88
N VAL A 410 10.46 -18.99 18.25
CA VAL A 410 11.59 -19.65 18.92
C VAL A 410 12.87 -19.15 18.26
N SER A 411 13.77 -18.57 19.03
CA SER A 411 15.03 -18.04 18.52
C SER A 411 16.21 -18.53 19.36
N SER A 412 17.31 -18.83 18.70
CA SER A 412 18.57 -19.20 19.35
C SER A 412 19.74 -18.89 18.41
N GLY A 413 20.67 -18.07 18.88
CA GLY A 413 21.82 -17.65 18.09
C GLY A 413 21.41 -17.09 16.71
N LEU A 414 21.80 -17.80 15.65
CA LEU A 414 21.58 -17.35 14.27
C LEU A 414 20.21 -17.75 13.69
N TRP A 415 19.45 -18.59 14.34
CA TRP A 415 18.19 -19.06 13.77
C TRP A 415 16.96 -18.57 14.54
N ARG A 416 15.89 -18.38 13.79
CA ARG A 416 14.56 -18.04 14.32
C ARG A 416 13.52 -18.88 13.58
N TRP A 417 12.68 -19.56 14.33
CA TRP A 417 11.50 -20.22 13.81
C TRP A 417 10.24 -19.51 14.31
N ASN A 418 9.22 -19.43 13.46
CA ASN A 418 7.92 -18.89 13.84
C ASN A 418 6.78 -19.75 13.34
N ALA A 419 5.68 -19.75 14.08
CA ALA A 419 4.39 -20.25 13.65
C ALA A 419 3.31 -19.26 14.06
N ASN A 420 2.33 -19.06 13.18
CA ASN A 420 1.24 -18.12 13.41
C ASN A 420 -0.08 -18.67 12.87
N TYR A 421 -1.14 -18.45 13.64
CA TYR A 421 -2.53 -18.53 13.21
C TYR A 421 -3.18 -17.18 13.39
N ALA A 422 -3.90 -16.68 12.38
CA ALA A 422 -4.67 -15.45 12.50
C ALA A 422 -5.95 -15.52 11.65
N ARG A 423 -7.04 -14.98 12.18
CA ARG A 423 -8.29 -14.81 11.43
C ARG A 423 -8.37 -13.41 10.86
N GLY A 424 -8.50 -13.32 9.53
CA GLY A 424 -8.85 -12.09 8.82
C GLY A 424 -10.37 -11.97 8.65
N VAL A 425 -10.85 -10.74 8.70
CA VAL A 425 -12.26 -10.39 8.49
C VAL A 425 -12.31 -9.27 7.47
N ASN A 426 -13.13 -9.43 6.43
CA ASN A 426 -13.34 -8.39 5.43
C ASN A 426 -14.83 -8.11 5.30
N TYR A 427 -15.23 -6.85 5.56
CA TYR A 427 -16.63 -6.43 5.51
C TYR A 427 -17.05 -6.00 4.10
N PRO A 428 -18.35 -6.17 3.73
CA PRO A 428 -18.89 -5.62 2.49
C PRO A 428 -18.68 -4.12 2.42
N THR A 429 -18.24 -3.65 1.26
CA THR A 429 -18.07 -2.20 0.99
C THR A 429 -19.40 -1.58 0.50
N PRO A 430 -19.56 -0.25 0.49
CA PRO A 430 -20.80 0.40 0.07
C PRO A 430 -21.34 -0.08 -1.29
N VAL A 431 -20.47 -0.45 -2.23
CA VAL A 431 -20.88 -0.95 -3.55
C VAL A 431 -21.78 -2.18 -3.45
N ALA A 432 -21.63 -3.00 -2.42
CA ALA A 432 -22.49 -4.18 -2.19
C ALA A 432 -23.96 -3.78 -1.98
N LEU A 433 -24.23 -2.55 -1.61
CA LEU A 433 -25.58 -2.01 -1.37
C LEU A 433 -26.11 -1.18 -2.55
N GLN A 434 -25.28 -0.87 -3.56
CA GLN A 434 -25.59 0.09 -4.63
C GLN A 434 -26.95 -0.20 -5.33
N GLY A 435 -27.29 -1.45 -5.58
CA GLY A 435 -28.56 -1.82 -6.19
C GLY A 435 -29.79 -1.63 -5.29
N LEU A 436 -29.58 -1.54 -3.99
CA LEU A 436 -30.62 -1.53 -2.96
C LEU A 436 -30.93 -0.12 -2.46
N VAL A 437 -29.99 0.81 -2.55
CA VAL A 437 -30.08 2.16 -1.93
C VAL A 437 -30.29 3.28 -2.95
N VAL A 438 -30.93 2.98 -4.08
CA VAL A 438 -31.28 4.01 -5.07
C VAL A 438 -32.35 4.93 -4.49
N ARG A 439 -32.09 6.25 -4.47
CA ARG A 439 -33.03 7.25 -3.94
C ARG A 439 -34.38 7.18 -4.64
N GLY A 440 -35.44 7.24 -3.87
CA GLY A 440 -36.83 7.17 -4.35
C GLY A 440 -37.33 5.74 -4.56
N ARG A 441 -36.53 4.70 -4.27
CA ARG A 441 -36.97 3.31 -4.20
C ARG A 441 -37.12 2.86 -2.75
N PRO A 442 -38.21 2.16 -2.39
CA PRO A 442 -38.33 1.62 -1.04
C PRO A 442 -37.21 0.61 -0.78
N HIS A 443 -36.49 0.77 0.30
CA HIS A 443 -35.49 -0.16 0.78
C HIS A 443 -35.58 -0.30 2.30
N SER A 444 -35.17 -1.45 2.83
CA SER A 444 -35.00 -1.63 4.26
C SER A 444 -33.62 -2.23 4.54
N SER A 445 -33.06 -1.96 5.71
CA SER A 445 -31.80 -2.53 6.15
C SER A 445 -31.82 -4.08 6.20
N GLN A 446 -33.00 -4.69 6.30
CA GLN A 446 -33.17 -6.14 6.20
C GLN A 446 -32.73 -6.70 4.82
N ALA A 447 -32.75 -5.88 3.77
CA ALA A 447 -32.37 -6.30 2.43
C ALA A 447 -30.89 -6.73 2.32
N TRP A 448 -30.01 -6.21 3.16
CA TRP A 448 -28.58 -6.56 3.19
C TRP A 448 -28.14 -7.25 4.50
N ALA A 449 -29.03 -7.46 5.45
CA ALA A 449 -28.73 -8.15 6.72
C ALA A 449 -28.24 -9.59 6.52
N SER A 450 -28.54 -10.22 5.37
CA SER A 450 -28.03 -11.54 5.01
C SER A 450 -26.59 -11.57 4.53
N LEU A 451 -26.00 -10.41 4.19
CA LEU A 451 -24.61 -10.29 3.78
C LEU A 451 -23.70 -10.61 4.97
N LYS A 452 -22.83 -11.61 4.77
CA LYS A 452 -21.87 -12.02 5.79
C LYS A 452 -20.51 -11.42 5.50
N PRO A 453 -19.76 -11.00 6.50
CA PRO A 453 -18.34 -10.68 6.28
C PRO A 453 -17.59 -11.92 5.79
N GLU A 454 -16.64 -11.70 4.88
CA GLU A 454 -15.67 -12.72 4.50
C GLU A 454 -14.76 -13.02 5.68
N VAL A 455 -14.48 -14.31 5.90
CA VAL A 455 -13.58 -14.77 6.96
C VAL A 455 -12.51 -15.65 6.34
N VAL A 456 -11.27 -15.38 6.72
CA VAL A 456 -10.08 -16.13 6.31
C VAL A 456 -9.35 -16.64 7.53
N ASP A 457 -9.17 -17.94 7.62
CA ASP A 457 -8.28 -18.57 8.59
C ASP A 457 -6.92 -18.77 7.90
N HIS A 458 -5.89 -18.09 8.42
CA HIS A 458 -4.53 -18.08 7.92
C HIS A 458 -3.63 -18.86 8.88
N TYR A 459 -2.75 -19.68 8.30
CA TYR A 459 -1.73 -20.45 9.00
C TYR A 459 -0.38 -20.22 8.31
N GLU A 460 0.63 -19.91 9.08
CA GLU A 460 1.97 -19.64 8.58
C GLU A 460 3.02 -20.27 9.48
N THR A 461 4.09 -20.77 8.91
CA THR A 461 5.31 -21.14 9.63
C THR A 461 6.53 -20.76 8.82
N GLY A 462 7.55 -20.25 9.47
CA GLY A 462 8.78 -19.82 8.83
C GLY A 462 10.01 -20.19 9.64
N ILE A 463 11.13 -20.31 8.96
CA ILE A 463 12.45 -20.43 9.55
C ILE A 463 13.41 -19.45 8.88
N GLY A 464 14.10 -18.67 9.68
CA GLY A 464 15.11 -17.72 9.26
C GLY A 464 16.48 -18.08 9.84
N LEU A 465 17.51 -17.91 9.04
CA LEU A 465 18.91 -17.95 9.44
C LEU A 465 19.49 -16.57 9.18
N MET A 466 20.00 -15.92 10.22
CA MET A 466 20.53 -14.55 10.15
C MET A 466 21.95 -14.58 10.72
N ALA A 467 22.94 -14.60 9.84
CA ALA A 467 24.34 -14.52 10.26
C ALA A 467 24.69 -13.11 10.75
N ASP A 468 24.15 -12.10 10.08
CA ASP A 468 24.21 -10.67 10.42
C ASP A 468 23.09 -9.93 9.68
N ALA A 469 23.05 -8.60 9.78
CA ALA A 469 22.01 -7.76 9.15
C ALA A 469 22.02 -7.86 7.60
N ASP A 470 23.16 -8.18 7.02
CA ASP A 470 23.38 -8.21 5.56
C ASP A 470 23.38 -9.64 4.97
N ASN A 471 23.40 -10.68 5.82
CA ASN A 471 23.50 -12.07 5.40
C ASN A 471 22.43 -12.93 6.08
N ALA A 472 21.35 -13.18 5.38
CA ALA A 472 20.22 -13.91 5.92
C ALA A 472 19.48 -14.73 4.86
N VAL A 473 18.83 -15.79 5.32
CA VAL A 473 17.95 -16.65 4.51
C VAL A 473 16.66 -16.86 5.27
N ASN A 474 15.52 -16.83 4.59
CA ASN A 474 14.23 -17.13 5.18
C ASN A 474 13.44 -18.10 4.28
N LEU A 475 12.74 -19.04 4.90
CA LEU A 475 11.79 -19.95 4.24
C LEU A 475 10.47 -19.88 4.98
N THR A 476 9.36 -19.62 4.28
CA THR A 476 8.02 -19.53 4.84
C THR A 476 7.06 -20.42 4.07
N ALA A 477 6.24 -21.19 4.79
CA ALA A 477 5.10 -21.91 4.26
C ALA A 477 3.80 -21.28 4.80
N PHE A 478 2.81 -21.10 3.94
CA PHE A 478 1.53 -20.53 4.34
C PHE A 478 0.35 -21.31 3.75
N TYR A 479 -0.79 -21.24 4.48
CA TYR A 479 -2.03 -21.84 4.06
C TYR A 479 -3.22 -20.97 4.49
N ASP A 480 -4.09 -20.64 3.54
CA ASP A 480 -5.31 -19.87 3.73
C ASP A 480 -6.54 -20.70 3.45
N ARG A 481 -7.54 -20.56 4.30
CA ARG A 481 -8.87 -21.09 4.11
C ARG A 481 -9.90 -19.97 4.26
N GLY A 482 -10.47 -19.54 3.13
CA GLY A 482 -11.48 -18.48 3.10
C GLY A 482 -12.89 -18.99 2.81
N ARG A 483 -13.85 -18.25 3.33
CA ARG A 483 -15.28 -18.46 3.10
C ARG A 483 -16.03 -17.14 3.00
N ASP A 484 -17.21 -17.20 2.37
CA ASP A 484 -18.13 -16.06 2.22
C ASP A 484 -17.51 -14.86 1.49
N ARG A 485 -16.58 -15.12 0.54
CA ARG A 485 -15.94 -14.07 -0.27
C ARG A 485 -16.95 -13.37 -1.16
N PHE A 486 -16.93 -12.03 -1.18
CA PHE A 486 -17.83 -11.26 -2.02
C PHE A 486 -17.40 -11.25 -3.47
N ARG A 487 -18.42 -11.27 -4.34
CA ARG A 487 -18.33 -10.81 -5.72
C ARG A 487 -19.44 -9.83 -5.99
N VAL A 488 -19.07 -8.72 -6.59
CA VAL A 488 -20.05 -7.79 -7.14
C VAL A 488 -20.50 -8.33 -8.49
N ASN A 489 -21.78 -8.75 -8.58
CA ASN A 489 -22.40 -9.14 -9.83
C ASN A 489 -23.16 -7.95 -10.41
N MET A 490 -22.62 -7.30 -11.43
CA MET A 490 -23.22 -6.12 -12.08
C MET A 490 -24.07 -6.46 -13.30
N SER A 491 -24.36 -7.72 -13.57
CA SER A 491 -24.95 -8.17 -14.84
C SER A 491 -26.47 -8.25 -14.86
N SER A 492 -27.19 -7.97 -13.80
CA SER A 492 -28.65 -8.06 -13.80
C SER A 492 -29.35 -6.72 -13.66
N ASN A 493 -30.32 -6.45 -14.56
CA ASN A 493 -31.23 -5.31 -14.50
C ASN A 493 -32.30 -5.39 -13.38
N VAL A 494 -32.30 -6.46 -12.62
CA VAL A 494 -33.10 -6.68 -11.42
C VAL A 494 -32.18 -6.43 -10.24
N PRO A 495 -32.61 -5.94 -9.06
CA PRO A 495 -31.70 -5.55 -7.99
C PRO A 495 -30.56 -6.54 -7.93
N PRO A 496 -29.34 -6.11 -8.18
CA PRO A 496 -28.25 -7.01 -8.47
C PRO A 496 -28.17 -7.97 -7.30
N THR A 497 -28.27 -9.26 -7.56
CA THR A 497 -27.94 -10.26 -6.56
C THR A 497 -26.45 -10.19 -6.37
N TRP A 498 -26.01 -9.19 -5.60
CA TRP A 498 -24.64 -8.86 -5.27
C TRP A 498 -23.95 -10.01 -4.53
N ASN A 499 -24.69 -11.05 -4.25
CA ASN A 499 -24.37 -12.18 -3.43
C ASN A 499 -24.27 -13.46 -4.24
N ASP A 500 -23.35 -13.51 -5.18
CA ASP A 500 -22.84 -14.82 -5.57
C ASP A 500 -21.59 -15.07 -4.71
N PRO A 501 -21.70 -15.71 -3.54
CA PRO A 501 -20.54 -15.97 -2.72
C PRO A 501 -19.60 -16.87 -3.52
N VAL A 502 -18.37 -16.45 -3.72
CA VAL A 502 -17.32 -17.43 -3.98
C VAL A 502 -17.31 -18.30 -2.72
N GLY A 503 -17.83 -19.51 -2.83
CA GLY A 503 -18.15 -20.31 -1.67
C GLY A 503 -16.95 -20.50 -0.74
N ARG A 504 -16.00 -21.33 -1.14
CA ARG A 504 -14.80 -21.63 -0.35
C ARG A 504 -13.58 -21.58 -1.24
N TYR A 505 -12.49 -21.04 -0.72
CA TYR A 505 -11.22 -21.08 -1.41
C TYR A 505 -10.11 -21.47 -0.45
N LYS A 506 -9.01 -21.99 -1.03
CA LYS A 506 -7.80 -22.35 -0.34
C LYS A 506 -6.63 -21.84 -1.15
N VAL A 507 -5.66 -21.25 -0.49
CA VAL A 507 -4.38 -20.86 -1.07
C VAL A 507 -3.28 -21.47 -0.21
N ALA A 508 -2.36 -22.18 -0.84
CA ALA A 508 -1.18 -22.73 -0.18
C ALA A 508 0.06 -22.25 -0.94
N GLY A 509 1.12 -21.93 -0.24
CA GLY A 509 2.34 -21.48 -0.90
C GLY A 509 3.59 -21.64 -0.06
N LEU A 510 4.71 -21.44 -0.75
CA LEU A 510 6.05 -21.41 -0.19
C LEU A 510 6.74 -20.14 -0.66
N GLU A 511 7.43 -19.48 0.23
CA GLU A 511 8.29 -18.33 -0.06
C GLU A 511 9.69 -18.63 0.47
N ALA A 512 10.70 -18.42 -0.36
CA ALA A 512 12.10 -18.48 0.05
C ALA A 512 12.77 -17.16 -0.33
N SER A 513 13.57 -16.61 0.56
CA SER A 513 14.33 -15.39 0.31
C SER A 513 15.73 -15.47 0.90
N ILE A 514 16.65 -14.80 0.24
CA ILE A 514 18.05 -14.67 0.65
C ILE A 514 18.50 -13.23 0.45
N GLN A 515 19.28 -12.74 1.39
CA GLN A 515 20.09 -11.52 1.26
C GLN A 515 21.54 -11.88 1.50
N LYS A 516 22.44 -11.32 0.68
CA LYS A 516 23.88 -11.59 0.77
C LYS A 516 24.65 -10.34 0.41
N SER A 517 25.58 -9.95 1.28
CA SER A 517 26.59 -8.94 0.99
C SER A 517 27.92 -9.58 0.62
N PHE A 518 28.59 -9.00 -0.37
CA PHE A 518 29.94 -9.36 -0.82
C PHE A 518 30.86 -8.17 -0.56
N GLY A 519 31.49 -8.18 0.60
CA GLY A 519 32.19 -7.02 1.13
C GLY A 519 31.23 -5.87 1.48
N SER A 520 31.75 -4.64 1.46
CA SER A 520 30.98 -3.41 1.68
C SER A 520 30.28 -2.89 0.43
N ASP A 521 30.66 -3.37 -0.74
CA ASP A 521 30.37 -2.70 -2.00
C ASP A 521 29.19 -3.32 -2.75
N VAL A 522 28.92 -4.61 -2.55
CA VAL A 522 27.85 -5.33 -3.28
C VAL A 522 26.87 -5.95 -2.30
N LYS A 523 25.61 -5.50 -2.37
CA LYS A 523 24.48 -6.10 -1.65
C LYS A 523 23.54 -6.74 -2.66
N THR A 524 23.12 -7.98 -2.41
CA THR A 524 22.21 -8.72 -3.30
C THR A 524 21.07 -9.34 -2.52
N PHE A 525 19.94 -9.50 -3.17
CA PHE A 525 18.83 -10.27 -2.63
C PHE A 525 18.12 -11.06 -3.74
N ALA A 526 17.48 -12.16 -3.35
CA ALA A 526 16.60 -12.92 -4.22
C ALA A 526 15.45 -13.52 -3.43
N ALA A 527 14.32 -13.70 -4.09
CA ALA A 527 13.16 -14.36 -3.52
C ALA A 527 12.41 -15.18 -4.56
N VAL A 528 11.79 -16.25 -4.10
CA VAL A 528 10.93 -17.13 -4.90
C VAL A 528 9.64 -17.36 -4.14
N THR A 529 8.51 -17.18 -4.80
CA THR A 529 7.18 -17.51 -4.30
C THR A 529 6.53 -18.55 -5.22
N TYR A 530 6.06 -19.64 -4.63
CA TYR A 530 5.21 -20.63 -5.29
C TYR A 530 3.82 -20.61 -4.69
N MET A 531 2.77 -20.57 -5.52
CA MET A 531 1.39 -20.56 -5.08
C MET A 531 0.55 -21.65 -5.75
N ASN A 532 -0.30 -22.30 -4.95
CA ASN A 532 -1.30 -23.26 -5.40
C ASN A 532 -2.67 -22.79 -4.89
N VAL A 533 -3.56 -22.50 -5.82
CA VAL A 533 -4.87 -21.94 -5.54
C VAL A 533 -5.97 -22.94 -5.91
N ARG A 534 -6.97 -23.09 -5.03
CA ARG A 534 -8.20 -23.84 -5.28
C ARG A 534 -9.40 -23.03 -4.77
N ALA A 535 -10.34 -22.73 -5.64
CA ALA A 535 -11.54 -22.02 -5.28
C ALA A 535 -12.78 -22.75 -5.83
N THR A 536 -13.88 -22.71 -5.09
CA THR A 536 -15.17 -23.32 -5.47
C THR A 536 -16.26 -22.25 -5.40
N ASP A 537 -17.08 -22.13 -6.44
CA ASP A 537 -18.26 -21.26 -6.39
C ASP A 537 -19.40 -21.90 -5.56
N SER A 538 -20.49 -21.16 -5.41
CA SER A 538 -21.69 -21.60 -4.71
C SER A 538 -22.35 -22.85 -5.34
N ALA A 539 -22.13 -23.05 -6.65
CA ALA A 539 -22.60 -24.22 -7.40
C ALA A 539 -21.63 -25.42 -7.34
N GLY A 540 -20.52 -25.31 -6.58
CA GLY A 540 -19.51 -26.36 -6.45
C GLY A 540 -18.51 -26.45 -7.62
N LYS A 541 -18.55 -25.51 -8.58
CA LYS A 541 -17.60 -25.50 -9.70
C LYS A 541 -16.21 -25.12 -9.21
N LEU A 542 -15.24 -25.99 -9.50
CA LEU A 542 -13.83 -25.78 -9.11
C LEU A 542 -13.08 -24.87 -10.08
N SER A 543 -12.30 -23.94 -9.55
CA SER A 543 -11.24 -23.21 -10.28
C SER A 543 -9.88 -23.46 -9.63
N LYS A 544 -8.87 -23.62 -10.47
CA LYS A 544 -7.46 -23.71 -10.06
C LYS A 544 -6.72 -22.37 -10.22
N HIS A 545 -7.44 -21.30 -10.57
CA HIS A 545 -6.86 -19.99 -10.83
C HIS A 545 -7.65 -18.92 -10.08
N LEU A 546 -6.94 -17.98 -9.48
CA LEU A 546 -7.46 -16.68 -9.09
C LEU A 546 -6.79 -15.63 -9.98
N ALA A 547 -7.52 -14.58 -10.34
CA ALA A 547 -6.96 -13.47 -11.11
C ALA A 547 -5.79 -12.85 -10.35
N TYR A 548 -4.74 -12.54 -11.07
CA TYR A 548 -3.53 -11.88 -10.57
C TYR A 548 -2.80 -12.65 -9.46
N SER A 549 -2.89 -13.99 -9.51
CA SER A 549 -2.19 -14.93 -8.64
C SER A 549 -1.26 -15.80 -9.51
N PRO A 550 -0.02 -15.37 -9.76
CA PRO A 550 0.93 -16.17 -10.53
C PRO A 550 1.26 -17.46 -9.78
N LYS A 551 1.56 -18.52 -10.51
CA LYS A 551 2.02 -19.76 -9.89
C LYS A 551 3.46 -19.65 -9.37
N TRP A 552 4.31 -18.97 -10.12
CA TRP A 552 5.68 -18.65 -9.75
C TRP A 552 5.92 -17.16 -9.88
N LEU A 553 6.51 -16.59 -8.84
CA LEU A 553 7.01 -15.22 -8.80
C LEU A 553 8.46 -15.29 -8.29
N ILE A 554 9.41 -14.86 -9.12
CA ILE A 554 10.83 -14.85 -8.78
C ILE A 554 11.31 -13.41 -8.90
N GLN A 555 11.95 -12.92 -7.85
CA GLN A 555 12.37 -11.53 -7.75
C GLN A 555 13.79 -11.47 -7.21
N GLY A 556 14.55 -10.45 -7.58
CA GLY A 556 15.87 -10.25 -7.03
C GLY A 556 16.43 -8.90 -7.45
N GLY A 557 17.45 -8.47 -6.74
CA GLY A 557 18.13 -7.22 -7.04
C GLY A 557 19.54 -7.19 -6.48
N ALA A 558 20.31 -6.24 -6.96
CA ALA A 558 21.68 -5.99 -6.54
C ALA A 558 21.97 -4.49 -6.51
N THR A 559 22.64 -4.05 -5.47
CA THR A 559 23.24 -2.73 -5.38
C THR A 559 24.76 -2.89 -5.39
N TRP A 560 25.45 -2.18 -6.26
CA TRP A 560 26.91 -2.16 -6.36
C TRP A 560 27.42 -0.73 -6.24
N ASN A 561 28.11 -0.43 -5.17
CA ASN A 561 28.88 0.78 -4.98
C ASN A 561 30.22 0.65 -5.72
N ILE A 562 30.23 0.98 -7.03
CA ILE A 562 31.41 0.86 -7.91
C ILE A 562 32.57 1.70 -7.37
N THR A 563 32.23 2.88 -6.86
CA THR A 563 33.12 3.79 -6.12
C THR A 563 32.29 4.55 -5.08
N HIS A 564 32.91 5.38 -4.26
CA HIS A 564 32.17 6.28 -3.35
C HIS A 564 31.19 7.22 -4.07
N ALA A 565 31.44 7.52 -5.35
CA ALA A 565 30.61 8.42 -6.15
C ALA A 565 29.63 7.69 -7.09
N TRP A 566 29.92 6.47 -7.50
CA TRP A 566 29.12 5.73 -8.48
C TRP A 566 28.42 4.53 -7.86
N LYS A 567 27.11 4.47 -8.01
CA LYS A 567 26.26 3.38 -7.57
C LYS A 567 25.46 2.81 -8.76
N LEU A 568 25.53 1.50 -8.93
CA LEU A 568 24.69 0.75 -9.86
C LEU A 568 23.68 -0.06 -9.06
N TYR A 569 22.42 0.07 -9.42
CA TYR A 569 21.33 -0.78 -8.95
C TYR A 569 20.72 -1.53 -10.12
N ALA A 570 20.41 -2.80 -9.93
CA ALA A 570 19.66 -3.60 -10.90
C ALA A 570 18.69 -4.52 -10.18
N ASP A 571 17.53 -4.74 -10.77
CA ASP A 571 16.54 -5.70 -10.29
C ASP A 571 15.93 -6.51 -11.44
N ALA A 572 15.36 -7.66 -11.09
CA ALA A 572 14.68 -8.52 -12.03
C ALA A 572 13.46 -9.18 -11.38
N MET A 573 12.41 -9.36 -12.18
CA MET A 573 11.20 -10.05 -11.78
C MET A 573 10.71 -11.00 -12.89
N TYR A 574 10.55 -12.28 -12.57
CA TYR A 574 9.94 -13.28 -13.43
C TYR A 574 8.56 -13.68 -12.92
N VAL A 575 7.57 -13.65 -13.80
CA VAL A 575 6.17 -13.98 -13.52
C VAL A 575 5.72 -15.10 -14.44
N SER A 576 5.16 -16.16 -13.87
CA SER A 576 4.71 -17.33 -14.61
C SER A 576 3.30 -17.75 -14.22
N ASP A 577 2.55 -18.25 -15.21
CA ASP A 577 1.18 -18.75 -15.07
C ASP A 577 0.21 -17.72 -14.46
N LEU A 578 0.31 -16.48 -14.94
CA LEU A 578 -0.56 -15.38 -14.52
C LEU A 578 -1.87 -15.39 -15.32
N TRP A 579 -2.99 -15.19 -14.62
CA TRP A 579 -4.33 -15.11 -15.20
C TRP A 579 -4.97 -13.74 -14.89
N SER A 580 -5.51 -13.07 -15.89
CA SER A 580 -6.20 -11.78 -15.75
C SER A 580 -7.69 -11.89 -15.46
N GLY A 581 -8.23 -13.08 -15.26
CA GLY A 581 -9.63 -13.35 -14.96
C GLY A 581 -9.82 -14.68 -14.25
N THR A 582 -11.04 -14.97 -13.80
CA THR A 582 -11.39 -16.24 -13.13
C THR A 582 -12.59 -16.89 -13.78
N ASN A 583 -12.70 -18.23 -13.67
CA ASN A 583 -13.86 -19.00 -14.15
C ASN A 583 -15.16 -18.68 -13.40
N PHE A 584 -15.11 -17.87 -12.32
CA PHE A 584 -16.24 -17.55 -11.46
C PHE A 584 -16.95 -16.25 -11.84
N ARG A 585 -16.77 -15.75 -13.07
CA ARG A 585 -17.38 -14.48 -13.46
C ARG A 585 -18.52 -14.62 -14.43
N PRO A 586 -19.65 -13.94 -14.16
CA PRO A 586 -20.59 -13.53 -15.20
C PRO A 586 -19.94 -12.44 -16.06
N THR A 587 -20.29 -12.42 -17.33
CA THR A 587 -19.92 -11.37 -18.29
C THR A 587 -20.49 -10.03 -17.84
N GLY A 588 -19.62 -9.03 -17.64
CA GLY A 588 -20.00 -7.64 -17.33
C GLY A 588 -18.89 -6.87 -16.62
N PHE A 589 -18.72 -5.61 -16.96
CA PHE A 589 -17.77 -4.64 -16.40
C PHE A 589 -16.31 -5.11 -16.25
N GLY A 590 -15.55 -5.03 -17.33
CA GLY A 590 -14.07 -5.06 -17.32
C GLY A 590 -13.43 -6.42 -16.98
N TYR A 591 -14.23 -7.44 -16.75
CA TYR A 591 -13.79 -8.75 -16.33
C TYR A 591 -14.22 -9.79 -17.34
N GLY A 592 -13.36 -9.97 -18.34
CA GLY A 592 -13.59 -10.92 -19.43
C GLY A 592 -13.41 -12.38 -19.03
N THR A 593 -13.49 -13.25 -20.02
CA THR A 593 -13.11 -14.65 -19.93
C THR A 593 -11.73 -14.77 -19.29
N PRO A 594 -11.51 -15.75 -18.36
CA PRO A 594 -10.19 -16.02 -17.83
C PRO A 594 -9.18 -16.15 -18.96
N THR A 595 -8.17 -15.31 -18.93
CA THR A 595 -7.14 -15.29 -19.97
C THR A 595 -5.78 -15.50 -19.32
N LYS A 596 -5.09 -16.55 -19.74
CA LYS A 596 -3.71 -16.78 -19.35
C LYS A 596 -2.83 -15.76 -20.07
N LEU A 597 -2.02 -15.03 -19.32
CA LEU A 597 -1.01 -14.14 -19.85
C LEU A 597 0.27 -14.92 -20.18
N LYS A 598 1.08 -14.41 -21.10
CA LYS A 598 2.41 -14.96 -21.37
C LYS A 598 3.30 -14.76 -20.15
N ASP A 599 4.15 -15.72 -19.88
CA ASP A 599 5.21 -15.59 -18.88
C ASP A 599 6.22 -14.53 -19.32
N PHE A 600 6.75 -13.75 -18.40
CA PHE A 600 7.69 -12.68 -18.73
C PHE A 600 8.75 -12.48 -17.64
N LEU A 601 9.90 -11.98 -18.09
CA LEU A 601 11.01 -11.52 -17.25
C LEU A 601 11.21 -10.02 -17.51
N LEU A 602 11.15 -9.22 -16.47
CA LEU A 602 11.51 -7.81 -16.49
C LEU A 602 12.86 -7.63 -15.83
N VAL A 603 13.69 -6.75 -16.38
CA VAL A 603 14.97 -6.35 -15.81
C VAL A 603 15.03 -4.84 -15.85
N ASN A 604 15.34 -4.22 -14.70
CA ASN A 604 15.48 -2.79 -14.55
C ASN A 604 16.87 -2.45 -14.04
N MET A 605 17.35 -1.24 -14.34
CA MET A 605 18.69 -0.80 -13.95
C MET A 605 18.68 0.71 -13.68
N LYS A 606 19.39 1.15 -12.65
CA LYS A 606 19.68 2.57 -12.36
C LYS A 606 21.16 2.74 -12.11
N LEU A 607 21.78 3.67 -12.83
CA LEU A 607 23.14 4.14 -12.57
C LEU A 607 23.05 5.55 -12.00
N SER A 608 23.66 5.78 -10.86
CA SER A 608 23.72 7.11 -10.25
C SER A 608 25.14 7.53 -9.91
N ARG A 609 25.35 8.84 -9.91
CA ARG A 609 26.60 9.47 -9.51
C ARG A 609 26.33 10.61 -8.54
N THR A 610 26.94 10.52 -7.37
CA THR A 610 26.91 11.57 -6.35
C THR A 610 28.09 12.51 -6.52
N PHE A 611 27.84 13.80 -6.33
CA PHE A 611 28.82 14.86 -6.36
C PHE A 611 28.76 15.62 -5.04
N GLU A 612 29.92 16.06 -4.56
CA GLU A 612 30.04 17.02 -3.46
C GLU A 612 30.33 18.40 -4.08
N PRO A 613 29.33 19.27 -4.23
CA PRO A 613 29.53 20.58 -4.83
C PRO A 613 30.41 21.46 -3.96
N PRO A 614 31.09 22.49 -4.54
CA PRO A 614 31.87 23.46 -3.79
C PRO A 614 31.07 24.20 -2.73
N GLN A 615 31.72 24.75 -1.70
CA GLN A 615 31.08 25.51 -0.62
C GLN A 615 30.13 26.59 -1.16
N GLY A 616 28.94 26.70 -0.57
CA GLY A 616 27.88 27.63 -0.97
C GLY A 616 26.87 27.09 -2.00
N LEU A 617 27.09 25.89 -2.50
CA LEU A 617 26.15 25.12 -3.34
C LEU A 617 25.43 24.07 -2.46
N PRO A 618 24.48 23.28 -3.04
CA PRO A 618 23.87 22.15 -2.31
C PRO A 618 24.94 21.26 -1.65
N LYS A 619 24.64 20.69 -0.47
CA LYS A 619 25.56 19.79 0.26
C LYS A 619 25.93 18.56 -0.55
N ASN A 620 24.99 18.04 -1.34
CA ASN A 620 25.20 16.94 -2.26
C ASN A 620 24.33 17.10 -3.50
N ALA A 621 24.75 16.47 -4.58
CA ALA A 621 23.98 16.36 -5.80
C ALA A 621 24.10 14.93 -6.34
N GLU A 622 23.00 14.34 -6.79
CA GLU A 622 22.97 13.05 -7.48
C GLU A 622 22.45 13.25 -8.90
N LEU A 623 23.17 12.72 -9.88
CA LEU A 623 22.66 12.52 -11.24
C LEU A 623 22.38 11.03 -11.42
N PHE A 624 21.25 10.70 -12.06
CA PHE A 624 20.95 9.31 -12.36
C PHE A 624 20.34 9.11 -13.74
N VAL A 625 20.53 7.90 -14.24
CA VAL A 625 19.83 7.35 -15.41
C VAL A 625 19.24 6.01 -15.00
N ALA A 626 17.96 5.81 -15.25
CA ALA A 626 17.25 4.56 -15.01
C ALA A 626 16.65 4.04 -16.30
N VAL A 627 16.70 2.72 -16.50
CA VAL A 627 16.12 2.02 -17.64
C VAL A 627 15.26 0.90 -17.09
N ASN A 628 13.96 0.93 -17.42
CA ASN A 628 13.03 -0.11 -17.06
C ASN A 628 12.74 -1.01 -18.27
N ASN A 629 12.48 -2.29 -18.01
CA ASN A 629 12.27 -3.31 -19.03
C ASN A 629 13.43 -3.34 -20.06
N LEU A 630 14.65 -3.44 -19.56
CA LEU A 630 15.90 -3.40 -20.35
C LEU A 630 15.91 -4.44 -21.49
N LEU A 631 15.19 -5.56 -21.33
CA LEU A 631 15.09 -6.62 -22.34
C LEU A 631 14.02 -6.36 -23.40
N ASP A 632 13.38 -5.19 -23.37
CA ASP A 632 12.28 -4.81 -24.27
C ASP A 632 11.19 -5.89 -24.38
N ARG A 633 10.84 -6.50 -23.26
CA ARG A 633 9.89 -7.59 -23.20
C ARG A 633 8.47 -7.08 -23.43
N GLU A 634 7.75 -7.66 -24.39
CA GLU A 634 6.31 -7.48 -24.48
C GLU A 634 5.61 -8.20 -23.33
N TYR A 635 4.91 -7.47 -22.49
CA TYR A 635 4.19 -8.02 -21.34
C TYR A 635 2.90 -7.24 -21.05
N ALA A 636 2.06 -7.83 -20.22
CA ALA A 636 0.85 -7.21 -19.71
C ALA A 636 0.55 -7.76 -18.31
N TRP A 637 0.07 -6.90 -17.43
CA TRP A 637 -0.49 -7.30 -16.15
C TRP A 637 -1.96 -7.69 -16.26
N ASP A 638 -2.65 -7.20 -17.31
CA ASP A 638 -4.06 -7.46 -17.58
C ASP A 638 -4.30 -7.68 -19.06
N ALA A 639 -5.17 -8.63 -19.39
CA ALA A 639 -5.45 -8.98 -20.79
C ALA A 639 -6.03 -7.81 -21.57
N GLY A 640 -5.37 -7.45 -22.67
CA GLY A 640 -5.76 -6.33 -23.53
C GLY A 640 -5.15 -4.99 -23.15
N TYR A 641 -4.29 -4.93 -22.11
CA TYR A 641 -3.57 -3.74 -21.70
C TYR A 641 -2.06 -3.99 -21.75
N PRO A 642 -1.42 -3.87 -22.93
CA PRO A 642 0.02 -4.02 -23.05
C PRO A 642 0.72 -2.93 -22.22
N MET A 643 1.78 -3.31 -21.53
CA MET A 643 2.65 -2.38 -20.82
C MET A 643 3.78 -1.88 -21.73
N PRO A 644 4.45 -0.77 -21.36
CA PRO A 644 5.50 -0.22 -22.21
C PRO A 644 6.66 -1.20 -22.40
N GLY A 645 7.30 -1.17 -23.57
CA GLY A 645 8.59 -1.78 -23.82
C GLY A 645 9.67 -1.09 -22.98
N ILE A 646 10.89 -1.01 -23.50
CA ILE A 646 11.98 -0.31 -22.83
C ILE A 646 11.62 1.16 -22.60
N THR A 647 11.83 1.64 -21.36
CA THR A 647 11.68 3.05 -20.99
C THR A 647 12.90 3.55 -20.26
N ALA A 648 13.26 4.81 -20.50
CA ALA A 648 14.41 5.43 -19.87
C ALA A 648 14.02 6.75 -19.18
N PHE A 649 14.67 7.03 -18.05
CA PHE A 649 14.50 8.23 -17.24
C PHE A 649 15.88 8.77 -16.87
N ALA A 650 16.00 10.07 -16.81
CA ALA A 650 17.18 10.74 -16.24
C ALA A 650 16.71 11.81 -15.26
N GLY A 651 17.48 11.99 -14.20
CA GLY A 651 17.13 12.97 -13.18
C GLY A 651 18.30 13.50 -12.39
N VAL A 652 18.00 14.55 -11.66
CA VAL A 652 18.94 15.21 -10.74
C VAL A 652 18.25 15.41 -9.39
N LYS A 653 19.01 15.21 -8.32
CA LYS A 653 18.59 15.42 -6.94
C LYS A 653 19.62 16.29 -6.24
N PHE A 654 19.17 17.33 -5.55
CA PHE A 654 20.00 18.24 -4.77
C PHE A 654 19.58 18.21 -3.31
N GLY A 655 20.54 18.02 -2.39
CA GLY A 655 20.35 18.10 -0.95
C GLY A 655 21.06 19.34 -0.36
N PHE A 656 20.38 20.04 0.55
CA PHE A 656 20.81 21.29 1.16
C PHE A 656 20.99 21.19 2.68
#